data_80af9bbdb353da202c67591dcaa59763
#
_entry.id   80af9bbdb353da202c67591dcaa59763
#
_cell.length_a   1.000
_cell.length_b   1.000
_cell.length_c   1.000
_cell.angle_alpha   90.00
_cell.angle_beta   90.00
_cell.angle_gamma   90.00
#
_symmetry.space_group_name_H-M   'P 1'
#
loop_
_entity.id
_entity.type
_entity.pdbx_description
1 polymer ?
#
loop_
_entity_poly.entity_id
_entity_poly.type
_entity_poly.pdbx_seq_one_letter_code
_entity_poly.pdbx_strand_id
1 'polypeptide(L)'
;MTARGIYKPEDYLRTLAGVSTPGGDTYYTMRGLNTGTAQVSSGTSNTYMGEISMGMTNLYDIQRIEVLRGPQGTLYGSNAVGGTIRYITNMPQFDEFAGDVTVEFVDKKLADDSGYNYNLMLNVPFSENFAMRAVYTSQKDPGIYQNIATARKDIGTQDDDEYRLMFRYQNGPLDVNAMVMKRERFDFGQKEKGNADKPGTADIVNANCNYDAAWYYGDTCSRVFATAGGDLSGYDENLAFYSFTDETYDVESTVTSLTVEYDFETFTGMLILADYDFDDYYVTDWSRIDTDDLFVDELFYYGDGNRETQEVRFTSATDGPIQWTVGYFKTDYEDAPNSVTEWEVTDADGLDYLGYMGFTSHNGTYDPSFYVSPYGDTQFRGNNGFLVYGSYNYYNYSEEKALYGSVDYSINNWTFTVGMRDFELSDGFKASEYGVFYESPDNTGCGGDEAVGVTCSEENGEESDNRLKYTVSYEVDDDLTLFAVSSVGYRSGGNNAALPFFCANDPEAAGFKRRFTSDEAENSEIGIKTRGDNYTLNATYFWVDWTGIQVTVRPACGWSFTYNGGEAETSGVELDFSYDISENLILDVTGSFISAEISNDISSLGASAGDRLPNIAEEQMSLGLSYAFEMFNSPAFARADFNYYGESFATFAMDREDMSPSYTQVNFNLGLEIDENSRVQLSISNLTDERTEAFRFSAESPSYRARNYLQWIPPRTIAVSYSRSF
;
A
#
# COMPACT_ATOMS: atom_id res chain seq x y z
N MET A 1 1.51 15.07 15.24
CA MET A 1 1.49 13.64 15.43
C MET A 1 1.42 13.25 16.90
N THR A 2 2.40 13.55 17.70
CA THR A 2 2.46 13.18 19.13
C THR A 2 1.20 13.57 19.92
N ALA A 3 0.67 14.79 19.74
CA ALA A 3 -0.58 15.21 20.39
C ALA A 3 -1.83 14.42 19.97
N ARG A 4 -1.78 13.72 18.84
CA ARG A 4 -2.86 12.84 18.38
C ARG A 4 -2.64 11.37 18.78
N GLY A 5 -1.48 11.01 19.36
CA GLY A 5 -1.12 9.63 19.67
C GLY A 5 -0.98 8.75 18.41
N ILE A 6 -0.59 9.35 17.28
CA ILE A 6 -0.44 8.67 15.99
C ILE A 6 1.04 8.35 15.78
N TYR A 7 1.34 7.06 15.71
CA TYR A 7 2.68 6.52 15.44
C TYR A 7 2.73 5.69 14.16
N LYS A 8 1.58 5.22 13.67
CA LYS A 8 1.45 4.41 12.48
C LYS A 8 1.02 5.24 11.27
N PRO A 9 1.60 5.00 10.09
CA PRO A 9 1.20 5.67 8.86
C PRO A 9 -0.29 5.50 8.54
N GLU A 10 -0.83 4.29 8.67
CA GLU A 10 -2.23 3.99 8.37
C GLU A 10 -3.21 4.78 9.24
N ASP A 11 -2.89 4.98 10.52
CA ASP A 11 -3.72 5.79 11.43
C ASP A 11 -3.71 7.27 11.02
N TYR A 12 -2.58 7.75 10.51
CA TYR A 12 -2.49 9.09 9.96
C TYR A 12 -3.27 9.23 8.65
N LEU A 13 -3.09 8.28 7.72
CA LEU A 13 -3.74 8.30 6.42
C LEU A 13 -5.27 8.32 6.56
N ARG A 14 -5.81 7.59 7.51
CA ARG A 14 -7.24 7.59 7.84
C ARG A 14 -7.76 8.94 8.34
N THR A 15 -6.90 9.86 8.79
CA THR A 15 -7.32 11.22 9.16
C THR A 15 -7.33 12.20 7.97
N LEU A 16 -6.82 11.77 6.82
CA LEU A 16 -6.72 12.60 5.62
C LEU A 16 -7.98 12.43 4.76
N ALA A 17 -8.68 13.52 4.52
CA ALA A 17 -9.79 13.51 3.60
C ALA A 17 -9.33 13.22 2.16
N GLY A 18 -10.09 12.38 1.43
CA GLY A 18 -9.76 11.98 0.06
C GLY A 18 -8.66 10.91 -0.06
N VAL A 19 -8.22 10.34 1.06
CA VAL A 19 -7.29 9.23 1.10
C VAL A 19 -8.02 7.98 1.59
N SER A 20 -7.95 6.89 0.84
CA SER A 20 -8.47 5.58 1.20
C SER A 20 -7.33 4.60 1.37
N THR A 21 -7.46 3.65 2.30
CA THR A 21 -6.48 2.59 2.57
C THR A 21 -7.09 1.21 2.30
N PRO A 22 -7.37 0.86 1.04
CA PRO A 22 -8.09 -0.37 0.69
C PRO A 22 -7.26 -1.65 0.84
N GLY A 23 -6.04 -1.59 1.24
CA GLY A 23 -5.15 -2.74 1.52
C GLY A 23 -4.49 -2.62 2.89
N GLY A 24 -5.17 -1.97 3.84
CA GLY A 24 -4.61 -1.78 5.19
C GLY A 24 -3.45 -0.80 5.22
N ASP A 25 -2.27 -1.26 5.59
CA ASP A 25 -1.07 -0.43 5.78
C ASP A 25 -0.09 -0.47 4.60
N THR A 26 -0.34 -1.29 3.60
CA THR A 26 0.57 -1.49 2.46
C THR A 26 0.20 -0.66 1.24
N TYR A 27 -1.05 -0.20 1.15
CA TYR A 27 -1.58 0.43 -0.05
C TYR A 27 -2.58 1.54 0.29
N TYR A 28 -2.47 2.68 -0.38
CA TYR A 28 -3.43 3.77 -0.27
C TYR A 28 -3.72 4.41 -1.63
N THR A 29 -4.88 4.99 -1.77
CA THR A 29 -5.32 5.72 -2.96
C THR A 29 -5.71 7.13 -2.61
N MET A 30 -5.59 8.04 -3.58
CA MET A 30 -6.02 9.42 -3.44
C MET A 30 -6.99 9.78 -4.57
N ARG A 31 -7.93 10.69 -4.30
CA ARG A 31 -8.90 11.23 -5.27
C ARG A 31 -9.72 10.14 -5.98
N GLY A 32 -9.92 9.01 -5.34
CA GLY A 32 -10.73 7.92 -5.89
C GLY A 32 -10.07 7.13 -7.03
N LEU A 33 -8.77 7.31 -7.29
CA LEU A 33 -8.07 6.57 -8.32
C LEU A 33 -7.71 5.16 -7.83
N ASN A 34 -8.65 4.25 -7.91
CA ASN A 34 -8.52 2.85 -7.50
C ASN A 34 -9.04 1.92 -8.60
N THR A 35 -8.27 0.90 -8.91
CA THR A 35 -8.67 -0.14 -9.90
C THR A 35 -9.42 -1.32 -9.27
N GLY A 36 -9.60 -1.34 -7.96
CA GLY A 36 -10.25 -2.45 -7.24
C GLY A 36 -9.42 -3.72 -7.10
N THR A 37 -8.27 -3.80 -7.75
CA THR A 37 -7.44 -5.02 -7.80
C THR A 37 -6.01 -4.70 -7.42
N ALA A 38 -5.72 -4.64 -6.13
CA ALA A 38 -4.40 -4.27 -5.60
C ALA A 38 -3.29 -5.31 -5.84
N GLN A 39 -3.59 -6.48 -6.38
CA GLN A 39 -2.65 -7.62 -6.36
C GLN A 39 -1.72 -7.74 -7.55
N VAL A 40 -1.94 -7.04 -8.67
CA VAL A 40 -1.16 -7.28 -9.92
C VAL A 40 -0.71 -6.00 -10.62
N SER A 41 -1.26 -4.84 -10.30
CA SER A 41 -0.85 -3.56 -10.89
C SER A 41 -0.15 -2.68 -9.86
N SER A 42 0.80 -1.87 -10.32
CA SER A 42 1.46 -0.85 -9.50
C SER A 42 0.44 0.06 -8.81
N GLY A 43 0.71 0.49 -7.59
CA GLY A 43 -0.13 1.45 -6.88
C GLY A 43 -0.31 2.77 -7.64
N THR A 44 -1.40 3.47 -7.37
CA THR A 44 -1.67 4.80 -7.96
C THR A 44 -1.03 5.94 -7.18
N SER A 45 -0.41 5.65 -6.05
CA SER A 45 0.19 6.65 -5.15
C SER A 45 1.52 6.14 -4.57
N ASN A 46 2.50 7.02 -4.44
CA ASN A 46 3.84 6.70 -3.97
C ASN A 46 4.16 7.30 -2.61
N THR A 47 5.02 6.60 -1.87
CA THR A 47 5.56 7.06 -0.58
C THR A 47 7.05 7.36 -0.71
N TYR A 48 7.49 8.45 -0.05
CA TYR A 48 8.89 8.87 -0.02
C TYR A 48 9.34 9.17 1.42
N MET A 49 10.57 8.78 1.75
CA MET A 49 11.30 9.35 2.87
C MET A 49 12.30 10.38 2.32
N GLY A 50 12.05 11.66 2.57
CA GLY A 50 12.78 12.73 1.88
C GLY A 50 12.59 12.66 0.37
N GLU A 51 13.63 12.32 -0.35
CA GLU A 51 13.66 12.16 -1.81
C GLU A 51 13.68 10.68 -2.25
N ILE A 52 13.65 9.73 -1.31
CA ILE A 52 13.83 8.30 -1.58
C ILE A 52 12.47 7.61 -1.63
N SER A 53 12.13 6.99 -2.76
CA SER A 53 10.93 6.17 -2.89
C SER A 53 11.09 4.87 -2.11
N MET A 54 10.20 4.62 -1.16
CA MET A 54 10.20 3.43 -0.33
C MET A 54 8.81 3.15 0.26
N GLY A 55 8.62 2.01 0.90
CA GLY A 55 7.39 1.70 1.63
C GLY A 55 7.13 2.64 2.82
N MET A 56 5.95 2.51 3.41
CA MET A 56 5.61 3.27 4.62
C MET A 56 6.50 2.87 5.79
N THR A 57 6.82 3.81 6.66
CA THR A 57 7.73 3.65 7.80
C THR A 57 7.12 4.21 9.08
N ASN A 58 7.71 3.93 10.23
CA ASN A 58 7.29 4.49 11.51
C ASN A 58 7.35 6.03 11.51
N LEU A 59 6.38 6.67 12.16
CA LEU A 59 6.25 8.14 12.19
C LEU A 59 7.03 8.82 13.32
N TYR A 60 7.80 8.07 14.11
CA TYR A 60 8.63 8.66 15.14
C TYR A 60 9.83 9.42 14.55
N ASP A 61 10.15 10.55 15.12
CA ASP A 61 11.22 11.45 14.69
C ASP A 61 11.08 11.96 13.25
N ILE A 62 9.84 12.11 12.79
CA ILE A 62 9.50 12.78 11.53
C ILE A 62 9.26 14.26 11.80
N GLN A 63 9.91 15.15 11.05
CA GLN A 63 9.75 16.60 11.14
C GLN A 63 8.37 17.04 10.67
N ARG A 64 7.96 16.54 9.49
CA ARG A 64 6.66 16.80 8.87
C ARG A 64 6.31 15.74 7.85
N ILE A 65 5.02 15.65 7.55
CA ILE A 65 4.48 14.85 6.46
C ILE A 65 3.90 15.79 5.42
N GLU A 66 4.28 15.61 4.18
CA GLU A 66 3.77 16.36 3.03
C GLU A 66 2.86 15.42 2.22
N VAL A 67 1.61 15.84 2.02
CA VAL A 67 0.62 15.12 1.21
C VAL A 67 0.37 15.91 -0.05
N LEU A 68 0.88 15.39 -1.15
CA LEU A 68 0.76 16.00 -2.48
C LEU A 68 -0.35 15.27 -3.22
N ARG A 69 -1.54 15.85 -3.21
CA ARG A 69 -2.72 15.28 -3.88
C ARG A 69 -2.71 15.58 -5.37
N GLY A 70 -3.28 14.66 -6.15
CA GLY A 70 -3.29 14.72 -7.61
C GLY A 70 -1.97 14.33 -8.26
N PRO A 71 -1.96 14.18 -9.59
CA PRO A 71 -0.81 13.69 -10.33
C PRO A 71 0.47 14.50 -10.11
N GLN A 72 1.52 13.83 -9.70
CA GLN A 72 2.85 14.40 -9.46
C GLN A 72 3.91 13.86 -10.44
N GLY A 73 3.49 13.30 -11.58
CA GLY A 73 4.38 12.66 -12.55
C GLY A 73 5.53 13.52 -13.06
N THR A 74 5.39 14.85 -13.08
CA THR A 74 6.46 15.77 -13.53
C THR A 74 7.69 15.75 -12.61
N LEU A 75 7.52 15.68 -11.28
CA LEU A 75 8.64 15.71 -10.32
C LEU A 75 8.95 14.32 -9.77
N TYR A 76 7.93 13.50 -9.49
CA TYR A 76 8.07 12.22 -8.80
C TYR A 76 8.01 10.99 -9.72
N GLY A 77 7.82 11.18 -11.02
CA GLY A 77 7.87 10.12 -12.01
C GLY A 77 6.64 9.21 -12.03
N SER A 78 6.87 7.95 -12.39
CA SER A 78 5.83 6.93 -12.51
C SER A 78 5.14 6.63 -11.16
N ASN A 79 3.91 6.08 -11.24
CA ASN A 79 3.11 5.63 -10.09
C ASN A 79 2.64 6.72 -9.11
N ALA A 80 2.83 8.01 -9.44
CA ALA A 80 2.30 9.14 -8.68
C ALA A 80 1.03 9.73 -9.36
N VAL A 81 0.11 8.87 -9.75
CA VAL A 81 -1.12 9.22 -10.49
C VAL A 81 -2.15 9.88 -9.57
N GLY A 82 -2.39 9.31 -8.40
CA GLY A 82 -3.31 9.86 -7.39
C GLY A 82 -2.66 10.89 -6.47
N GLY A 83 -1.35 10.76 -6.26
CA GLY A 83 -0.59 11.65 -5.38
C GLY A 83 0.63 10.99 -4.75
N THR A 84 1.25 11.72 -3.83
CA THR A 84 2.48 11.31 -3.16
C THR A 84 2.46 11.72 -1.70
N ILE A 85 2.95 10.87 -0.83
CA ILE A 85 3.20 11.17 0.58
C ILE A 85 4.71 11.20 0.83
N ARG A 86 5.19 12.27 1.44
CA ARG A 86 6.59 12.43 1.80
C ARG A 86 6.75 12.56 3.31
N TYR A 87 7.59 11.73 3.88
CA TYR A 87 8.03 11.81 5.27
C TYR A 87 9.37 12.54 5.33
N ILE A 88 9.40 13.73 5.90
CA ILE A 88 10.63 14.50 6.07
C ILE A 88 11.15 14.27 7.48
N THR A 89 12.32 13.65 7.58
CA THR A 89 12.95 13.32 8.87
C THR A 89 13.59 14.53 9.52
N ASN A 90 13.72 14.50 10.85
CA ASN A 90 14.58 15.44 11.55
C ASN A 90 16.05 15.16 11.20
N MET A 91 16.79 16.20 10.82
CA MET A 91 18.20 16.09 10.48
C MET A 91 19.09 16.18 11.73
N PRO A 92 20.33 15.61 11.70
CA PRO A 92 21.32 15.82 12.75
C PRO A 92 21.60 17.30 12.98
N GLN A 93 21.60 17.71 14.27
CA GLN A 93 21.84 19.08 14.72
C GLN A 93 23.27 19.24 15.26
N PHE A 94 23.92 20.39 14.99
CA PHE A 94 25.32 20.63 15.33
C PHE A 94 25.53 21.30 16.69
N ASP A 95 24.50 21.88 17.25
CA ASP A 95 24.56 22.83 18.38
C ASP A 95 24.27 22.19 19.74
N GLU A 96 23.60 21.03 19.78
CA GLU A 96 23.24 20.40 21.06
C GLU A 96 23.29 18.87 21.04
N PHE A 97 23.72 18.32 22.15
CA PHE A 97 23.47 16.92 22.48
C PHE A 97 22.03 16.81 22.98
N ALA A 98 21.24 16.00 22.30
CA ALA A 98 19.84 15.80 22.65
C ALA A 98 19.45 14.33 22.57
N GLY A 99 18.51 13.94 23.39
CA GLY A 99 17.92 12.62 23.36
C GLY A 99 16.44 12.67 23.68
N ASP A 100 15.71 11.70 23.18
CA ASP A 100 14.29 11.48 23.48
C ASP A 100 14.01 10.01 23.66
N VAL A 101 13.23 9.68 24.67
CA VAL A 101 12.75 8.32 24.95
C VAL A 101 11.25 8.37 25.12
N THR A 102 10.52 7.58 24.36
CA THR A 102 9.09 7.36 24.54
C THR A 102 8.81 5.89 24.79
N VAL A 103 8.03 5.59 25.80
CA VAL A 103 7.53 4.25 26.13
C VAL A 103 6.02 4.33 26.20
N GLU A 104 5.36 3.46 25.44
CA GLU A 104 3.91 3.38 25.40
C GLU A 104 3.45 1.93 25.63
N PHE A 105 2.40 1.77 26.43
CA PHE A 105 1.69 0.52 26.62
C PHE A 105 0.32 0.61 25.99
N VAL A 106 -0.05 -0.40 25.25
CA VAL A 106 -1.28 -0.46 24.45
C VAL A 106 -2.15 -1.61 24.93
N ASP A 107 -3.40 -1.30 25.29
CA ASP A 107 -4.45 -2.26 25.60
C ASP A 107 -5.52 -2.17 24.51
N LYS A 108 -5.57 -3.16 23.63
CA LYS A 108 -6.52 -3.26 22.53
C LYS A 108 -7.64 -4.21 22.94
N LYS A 109 -8.86 -3.71 22.97
CA LYS A 109 -10.02 -4.53 23.28
C LYS A 109 -10.12 -5.70 22.31
N LEU A 110 -10.46 -6.89 22.81
CA LEU A 110 -10.53 -8.17 22.08
C LEU A 110 -9.18 -8.83 21.74
N ALA A 111 -8.07 -8.15 21.90
CA ALA A 111 -6.77 -8.81 21.83
C ALA A 111 -6.52 -9.59 23.12
N ASP A 112 -5.90 -10.76 23.01
CA ASP A 112 -5.49 -11.59 24.17
C ASP A 112 -4.18 -11.06 24.78
N ASP A 113 -3.36 -10.35 24.00
CA ASP A 113 -2.08 -9.76 24.39
C ASP A 113 -2.14 -8.23 24.47
N SER A 114 -1.18 -7.63 25.16
CA SER A 114 -0.95 -6.18 25.18
C SER A 114 0.10 -5.78 24.14
N GLY A 115 -0.05 -4.60 23.56
CA GLY A 115 0.94 -3.99 22.69
C GLY A 115 1.86 -3.02 23.40
N TYR A 116 2.89 -2.57 22.68
CA TYR A 116 3.82 -1.55 23.13
C TYR A 116 4.41 -0.75 21.97
N ASN A 117 4.92 0.46 22.29
CA ASN A 117 5.82 1.22 21.44
C ASN A 117 7.00 1.70 22.28
N TYR A 118 8.22 1.41 21.85
CA TYR A 118 9.47 1.91 22.41
C TYR A 118 10.17 2.74 21.35
N ASN A 119 10.39 4.01 21.64
CA ASN A 119 11.05 4.91 20.70
C ASN A 119 12.23 5.58 21.40
N LEU A 120 13.35 5.64 20.72
CA LEU A 120 14.58 6.26 21.20
C LEU A 120 15.18 7.12 20.08
N MET A 121 15.53 8.37 20.40
CA MET A 121 16.31 9.22 19.53
C MET A 121 17.53 9.75 20.30
N LEU A 122 18.67 9.85 19.60
CA LEU A 122 19.90 10.44 20.11
C LEU A 122 20.54 11.31 19.02
N ASN A 123 20.76 12.59 19.33
CA ASN A 123 21.52 13.53 18.51
C ASN A 123 22.86 13.83 19.15
N VAL A 124 23.96 13.60 18.43
CA VAL A 124 25.32 13.77 18.91
C VAL A 124 26.09 14.70 17.98
N PRO A 125 26.35 15.96 18.38
CA PRO A 125 27.27 16.84 17.68
C PRO A 125 28.72 16.43 17.98
N PHE A 126 29.50 16.10 16.98
CA PHE A 126 30.92 15.82 17.12
C PHE A 126 31.75 17.09 16.95
N SER A 127 31.23 18.05 16.17
CA SER A 127 31.82 19.36 15.94
C SER A 127 30.76 20.36 15.45
N GLU A 128 31.13 21.60 15.25
CA GLU A 128 30.26 22.65 14.66
C GLU A 128 29.78 22.30 13.24
N ASN A 129 30.41 21.31 12.60
CA ASN A 129 30.19 20.95 11.20
C ASN A 129 29.82 19.48 11.00
N PHE A 130 29.84 18.66 12.04
CA PHE A 130 29.59 17.22 11.91
C PHE A 130 28.76 16.71 13.09
N ALA A 131 27.63 16.09 12.78
CA ALA A 131 26.73 15.51 13.75
C ALA A 131 26.17 14.16 13.27
N MET A 132 25.70 13.39 14.22
CA MET A 132 25.01 12.10 14.03
C MET A 132 23.65 12.14 14.72
N ARG A 133 22.65 11.52 14.11
CA ARG A 133 21.34 11.25 14.71
C ARG A 133 21.02 9.78 14.57
N ALA A 134 20.71 9.12 15.67
CA ALA A 134 20.31 7.73 15.74
C ALA A 134 18.87 7.63 16.25
N VAL A 135 18.08 6.80 15.60
CA VAL A 135 16.68 6.53 15.97
C VAL A 135 16.48 5.03 16.03
N TYR A 136 15.78 4.57 17.05
CA TYR A 136 15.32 3.21 17.19
C TYR A 136 13.85 3.22 17.57
N THR A 137 13.06 2.41 16.88
CA THR A 137 11.66 2.16 17.24
C THR A 137 11.40 0.67 17.30
N SER A 138 10.59 0.25 18.25
CA SER A 138 10.11 -1.13 18.40
C SER A 138 8.65 -1.10 18.78
N GLN A 139 7.82 -1.75 17.99
CA GLN A 139 6.38 -1.73 18.16
C GLN A 139 5.80 -3.13 18.09
N LYS A 140 4.88 -3.43 19.01
CA LYS A 140 3.99 -4.59 18.90
C LYS A 140 2.54 -4.10 18.86
N ASP A 141 1.85 -4.44 17.78
CA ASP A 141 0.40 -4.24 17.64
C ASP A 141 -0.32 -5.59 17.77
N PRO A 142 -1.07 -5.84 18.86
CA PRO A 142 -1.69 -7.13 19.08
C PRO A 142 -2.85 -7.38 18.11
N GLY A 143 -2.90 -8.61 17.56
CA GLY A 143 -3.97 -9.09 16.69
C GLY A 143 -5.28 -9.31 17.43
N ILE A 144 -6.37 -9.29 16.70
CA ILE A 144 -7.74 -9.47 17.24
C ILE A 144 -8.48 -10.61 16.56
N TYR A 145 -8.01 -11.10 15.42
CA TYR A 145 -8.69 -12.16 14.69
C TYR A 145 -8.42 -13.53 15.30
N GLN A 146 -9.34 -14.45 15.12
CA GLN A 146 -9.38 -15.73 15.83
C GLN A 146 -9.51 -16.86 14.84
N ASN A 147 -8.46 -17.68 14.71
CA ASN A 147 -8.48 -18.89 13.90
C ASN A 147 -9.01 -20.08 14.75
N ILE A 148 -10.14 -20.61 14.35
CA ILE A 148 -10.80 -21.73 15.07
C ILE A 148 -10.08 -23.04 14.88
N ALA A 149 -9.49 -23.29 13.69
CA ALA A 149 -8.82 -24.53 13.38
C ALA A 149 -7.54 -24.72 14.21
N THR A 150 -6.75 -23.66 14.35
CA THR A 150 -5.48 -23.68 15.11
C THR A 150 -5.66 -23.25 16.56
N ALA A 151 -6.88 -22.85 16.95
CA ALA A 151 -7.23 -22.31 18.26
C ALA A 151 -6.44 -21.04 18.65
N ARG A 152 -5.96 -20.27 17.66
CA ARG A 152 -5.23 -19.01 17.82
C ARG A 152 -6.20 -17.83 17.92
N LYS A 153 -5.85 -16.84 18.75
CA LYS A 153 -6.67 -15.63 18.98
C LYS A 153 -5.89 -14.33 18.85
N ASP A 154 -4.69 -14.42 18.32
CA ASP A 154 -3.74 -13.31 18.14
C ASP A 154 -3.42 -13.05 16.67
N ILE A 155 -4.25 -13.53 15.76
CA ILE A 155 -4.07 -13.34 14.32
C ILE A 155 -4.19 -11.85 13.96
N GLY A 156 -3.27 -11.37 13.12
CA GLY A 156 -3.10 -9.95 12.80
C GLY A 156 -2.17 -9.22 13.77
N THR A 157 -1.44 -9.96 14.65
CA THR A 157 -0.35 -9.37 15.43
C THR A 157 0.77 -8.92 14.48
N GLN A 158 1.30 -7.74 14.74
CA GLN A 158 2.41 -7.15 14.02
C GLN A 158 3.51 -6.75 14.98
N ASP A 159 4.71 -7.23 14.73
CA ASP A 159 5.95 -6.79 15.37
C ASP A 159 6.78 -6.02 14.33
N ASP A 160 7.28 -4.82 14.68
CA ASP A 160 7.96 -3.91 13.75
C ASP A 160 9.09 -3.19 14.47
N ASP A 161 10.33 -3.46 14.05
CA ASP A 161 11.54 -2.86 14.56
C ASP A 161 12.22 -2.02 13.47
N GLU A 162 12.55 -0.76 13.76
CA GLU A 162 13.24 0.13 12.82
C GLU A 162 14.45 0.79 13.47
N TYR A 163 15.55 0.82 12.74
CA TYR A 163 16.82 1.46 13.09
C TYR A 163 17.17 2.47 12.02
N ARG A 164 17.37 3.74 12.39
CA ARG A 164 17.80 4.79 11.47
C ARG A 164 19.02 5.52 12.02
N LEU A 165 20.09 5.55 11.24
CA LEU A 165 21.34 6.23 11.56
C LEU A 165 21.65 7.24 10.47
N MET A 166 21.80 8.50 10.86
CA MET A 166 22.06 9.61 9.97
C MET A 166 23.34 10.34 10.37
N PHE A 167 24.11 10.75 9.39
CA PHE A 167 25.29 11.61 9.54
C PHE A 167 25.11 12.85 8.69
N ARG A 168 25.40 14.00 9.25
CA ARG A 168 25.39 15.28 8.53
C ARG A 168 26.73 15.98 8.68
N TYR A 169 27.24 16.46 7.55
CA TYR A 169 28.41 17.33 7.50
C TYR A 169 28.08 18.60 6.73
N GLN A 170 28.31 19.77 7.36
CA GLN A 170 28.06 21.06 6.73
C GLN A 170 29.30 21.94 6.84
N ASN A 171 29.76 22.50 5.73
CA ASN A 171 30.88 23.42 5.73
C ASN A 171 30.71 24.48 4.62
N GLY A 172 30.38 25.70 5.04
CA GLY A 172 30.08 26.79 4.10
C GLY A 172 28.92 26.41 3.19
N PRO A 173 29.10 26.40 1.86
CA PRO A 173 28.05 26.11 0.91
C PRO A 173 27.73 24.60 0.74
N LEU A 174 28.53 23.73 1.34
CA LEU A 174 28.38 22.27 1.22
C LEU A 174 27.58 21.70 2.39
N ASP A 175 26.52 20.94 2.11
CA ASP A 175 25.80 20.10 3.05
C ASP A 175 25.76 18.66 2.55
N VAL A 176 26.17 17.71 3.37
CA VAL A 176 26.23 16.28 3.04
C VAL A 176 25.46 15.50 4.11
N ASN A 177 24.49 14.71 3.66
CA ASN A 177 23.69 13.85 4.52
C ASN A 177 23.84 12.39 4.05
N ALA A 178 24.19 11.50 4.96
CA ALA A 178 24.18 10.06 4.74
C ALA A 178 23.25 9.39 5.72
N MET A 179 22.47 8.41 5.26
CA MET A 179 21.52 7.66 6.06
C MET A 179 21.64 6.16 5.78
N VAL A 180 21.53 5.37 6.84
CA VAL A 180 21.23 3.94 6.77
C VAL A 180 20.01 3.69 7.65
N MET A 181 19.01 3.03 7.10
CA MET A 181 17.81 2.61 7.83
C MET A 181 17.58 1.13 7.58
N LYS A 182 17.31 0.39 8.63
CA LYS A 182 16.92 -1.01 8.56
C LYS A 182 15.58 -1.17 9.25
N ARG A 183 14.67 -1.94 8.65
CA ARG A 183 13.38 -2.32 9.21
C ARG A 183 13.19 -3.81 9.13
N GLU A 184 12.70 -4.40 10.21
CA GLU A 184 12.33 -5.79 10.33
C GLU A 184 10.86 -5.83 10.79
N ARG A 185 10.00 -6.45 9.98
CA ARG A 185 8.56 -6.54 10.25
C ARG A 185 8.11 -7.98 10.14
N PHE A 186 7.43 -8.45 11.17
CA PHE A 186 6.80 -9.75 11.20
C PHE A 186 5.30 -9.58 11.48
N ASP A 187 4.45 -10.07 10.55
CA ASP A 187 3.02 -10.12 10.71
C ASP A 187 2.58 -11.57 10.92
N PHE A 188 1.88 -11.82 12.02
CA PHE A 188 1.30 -13.11 12.33
C PHE A 188 -0.15 -13.15 11.84
N GLY A 189 -0.35 -13.71 10.65
CA GLY A 189 -1.62 -13.66 9.93
C GLY A 189 -1.92 -12.28 9.35
N GLN A 190 -2.90 -12.23 8.48
CA GLN A 190 -3.35 -10.99 7.88
C GLN A 190 -4.26 -10.21 8.85
N LYS A 191 -4.26 -8.89 8.75
CA LYS A 191 -5.23 -8.00 9.45
C LYS A 191 -6.61 -8.06 8.82
N GLU A 192 -6.87 -9.07 8.03
CA GLU A 192 -8.10 -9.31 7.30
C GLU A 192 -8.61 -10.70 7.62
N LYS A 193 -9.91 -10.83 7.60
CA LYS A 193 -10.58 -12.09 7.83
C LYS A 193 -11.04 -12.67 6.50
N GLY A 194 -10.59 -13.86 6.17
CA GLY A 194 -11.17 -14.63 5.08
C GLY A 194 -12.58 -15.15 5.43
N ASN A 195 -13.43 -15.37 4.42
CA ASN A 195 -14.80 -15.88 4.57
C ASN A 195 -15.71 -15.03 5.47
N ALA A 196 -15.69 -13.77 5.23
CA ALA A 196 -16.22 -12.69 6.03
C ALA A 196 -17.69 -12.79 6.40
N ASP A 197 -18.53 -13.30 5.51
CA ASP A 197 -19.99 -13.24 5.66
C ASP A 197 -20.55 -14.35 6.58
N LYS A 198 -19.73 -15.33 6.92
CA LYS A 198 -20.15 -16.47 7.75
C LYS A 198 -19.06 -16.86 8.75
N PRO A 199 -19.07 -16.30 9.94
CA PRO A 199 -18.12 -16.61 11.00
C PRO A 199 -18.02 -18.12 11.24
N GLY A 200 -16.78 -18.60 11.40
CA GLY A 200 -16.54 -20.03 11.66
C GLY A 200 -16.88 -20.96 10.50
N THR A 201 -16.97 -20.45 9.28
CA THR A 201 -17.17 -21.27 8.08
C THR A 201 -15.87 -21.44 7.32
N ALA A 202 -15.68 -22.62 6.76
CA ALA A 202 -14.65 -22.89 5.75
C ALA A 202 -15.30 -22.90 4.37
N ASP A 203 -14.53 -22.65 3.33
CA ASP A 203 -14.99 -22.86 1.97
C ASP A 203 -15.27 -24.35 1.76
N ILE A 204 -16.53 -24.70 1.48
CA ILE A 204 -16.92 -26.05 1.12
C ILE A 204 -17.27 -26.05 -0.36
N VAL A 205 -16.60 -26.86 -1.11
CA VAL A 205 -16.93 -27.14 -2.48
C VAL A 205 -18.13 -28.09 -2.48
N ASN A 206 -19.22 -27.73 -3.17
CA ASN A 206 -20.43 -28.55 -3.20
C ASN A 206 -20.18 -29.83 -4.01
N ALA A 207 -20.33 -30.99 -3.40
CA ALA A 207 -20.17 -32.31 -4.01
C ALA A 207 -21.05 -32.59 -5.26
N ASN A 208 -22.00 -31.72 -5.56
CA ASN A 208 -22.82 -31.83 -6.77
C ASN A 208 -22.22 -31.07 -7.97
N CYS A 209 -21.04 -30.49 -7.82
CA CYS A 209 -20.31 -29.90 -8.92
C CYS A 209 -19.79 -31.03 -9.83
N ASN A 210 -20.19 -30.99 -11.08
CA ASN A 210 -19.58 -31.87 -12.08
C ASN A 210 -18.26 -31.18 -12.50
N TYR A 211 -17.17 -31.53 -11.84
CA TYR A 211 -15.86 -30.89 -11.98
C TYR A 211 -15.29 -30.94 -13.38
N ASP A 212 -15.66 -31.93 -14.20
CA ASP A 212 -15.20 -32.06 -15.60
C ASP A 212 -15.58 -30.87 -16.51
N ALA A 213 -16.57 -30.09 -16.12
CA ALA A 213 -17.02 -28.94 -16.89
C ALA A 213 -17.02 -27.61 -16.13
N ALA A 214 -17.29 -27.65 -14.85
CA ALA A 214 -17.56 -26.45 -14.07
C ALA A 214 -16.28 -25.70 -13.68
N TRP A 215 -15.19 -26.40 -13.51
CA TRP A 215 -13.90 -25.79 -13.23
C TRP A 215 -13.37 -25.00 -14.43
N TYR A 216 -13.69 -25.48 -15.64
CA TYR A 216 -13.29 -24.84 -16.91
C TYR A 216 -14.30 -23.80 -17.43
N TYR A 217 -15.58 -23.90 -17.07
CA TYR A 217 -16.63 -23.14 -17.75
C TYR A 217 -17.63 -22.44 -16.83
N GLY A 218 -17.36 -22.34 -15.54
CA GLY A 218 -18.08 -21.44 -14.64
C GLY A 218 -19.57 -21.69 -14.40
N ASP A 219 -20.12 -22.81 -14.85
CA ASP A 219 -21.55 -23.04 -14.78
C ASP A 219 -21.91 -24.04 -13.67
N THR A 220 -22.64 -23.58 -12.66
CA THR A 220 -23.41 -24.34 -11.67
C THR A 220 -22.78 -24.73 -10.33
N CYS A 221 -21.51 -24.47 -10.06
CA CYS A 221 -20.94 -24.68 -8.75
C CYS A 221 -21.25 -23.51 -7.82
N SER A 222 -22.38 -23.56 -7.12
CA SER A 222 -22.60 -22.66 -6.01
C SER A 222 -21.70 -23.09 -4.84
N ARG A 223 -20.83 -22.22 -4.36
CA ARG A 223 -20.11 -22.44 -3.12
C ARG A 223 -21.10 -22.52 -1.97
N VAL A 224 -21.03 -23.59 -1.24
CA VAL A 224 -21.76 -23.75 0.01
C VAL A 224 -20.76 -23.59 1.14
N PHE A 225 -20.84 -22.47 1.83
CA PHE A 225 -20.13 -22.34 3.09
C PHE A 225 -20.79 -23.25 4.11
N ALA A 226 -20.10 -24.26 4.58
CA ALA A 226 -20.57 -25.02 5.73
C ALA A 226 -19.86 -24.50 6.97
N THR A 227 -20.57 -24.54 8.07
CA THR A 227 -19.97 -24.39 9.38
C THR A 227 -19.00 -25.56 9.53
N ALA A 228 -17.71 -25.33 9.51
CA ALA A 228 -16.75 -26.34 9.91
C ALA A 228 -17.07 -26.66 11.35
N GLY A 229 -17.79 -27.71 11.64
CA GLY A 229 -18.38 -28.19 12.90
C GLY A 229 -17.74 -27.83 14.24
N GLY A 230 -17.10 -26.67 14.33
CA GLY A 230 -16.41 -26.15 15.50
C GLY A 230 -17.37 -25.48 16.47
N ASP A 231 -17.21 -25.78 17.74
CA ASP A 231 -17.84 -25.07 18.83
C ASP A 231 -17.28 -23.62 18.86
N LEU A 232 -18.09 -22.64 18.44
CA LEU A 232 -17.79 -21.20 18.50
C LEU A 232 -17.81 -20.66 19.95
N SER A 233 -18.07 -21.51 20.94
CA SER A 233 -18.05 -21.06 22.34
C SER A 233 -16.67 -20.55 22.73
N GLY A 234 -16.60 -19.27 23.08
CA GLY A 234 -15.36 -18.60 23.44
C GLY A 234 -14.63 -17.87 22.32
N TYR A 235 -15.24 -17.78 21.12
CA TYR A 235 -14.78 -16.96 20.00
C TYR A 235 -15.75 -15.81 19.74
N ASP A 236 -15.25 -14.69 19.25
CA ASP A 236 -16.08 -13.58 18.75
C ASP A 236 -16.56 -13.93 17.34
N GLU A 237 -17.89 -14.01 17.14
CA GLU A 237 -18.47 -14.41 15.85
C GLU A 237 -18.08 -13.50 14.67
N ASN A 238 -17.75 -12.23 14.95
CA ASN A 238 -17.36 -11.27 13.92
C ASN A 238 -15.86 -11.36 13.57
N LEU A 239 -15.03 -11.89 14.45
CA LEU A 239 -13.56 -11.96 14.29
C LEU A 239 -13.07 -13.38 14.05
N ALA A 240 -13.93 -14.39 14.26
CA ALA A 240 -13.59 -15.78 14.08
C ALA A 240 -13.62 -16.19 12.60
N PHE A 241 -12.63 -16.96 12.19
CA PHE A 241 -12.58 -17.58 10.88
C PHE A 241 -11.94 -18.97 10.98
N TYR A 242 -11.90 -19.69 9.89
CA TYR A 242 -11.34 -21.01 9.80
C TYR A 242 -10.22 -21.04 8.75
N SER A 243 -8.99 -21.32 9.17
CA SER A 243 -7.83 -21.51 8.32
C SER A 243 -6.99 -22.66 8.87
N PHE A 244 -6.53 -23.56 8.02
CA PHE A 244 -5.79 -24.74 8.45
C PHE A 244 -4.34 -24.40 8.81
N THR A 245 -3.79 -23.35 8.18
CA THR A 245 -2.44 -22.87 8.39
C THR A 245 -2.48 -21.47 8.98
N ASP A 246 -1.61 -21.21 9.95
CA ASP A 246 -1.38 -19.87 10.44
C ASP A 246 -0.51 -19.13 9.41
N GLU A 247 -1.11 -18.17 8.75
CA GLU A 247 -0.42 -17.31 7.76
C GLU A 247 0.65 -16.47 8.45
N THR A 248 1.75 -16.23 7.76
CA THR A 248 2.84 -15.36 8.23
C THR A 248 3.37 -14.50 7.11
N TYR A 249 3.83 -13.30 7.44
CA TYR A 249 4.49 -12.39 6.53
C TYR A 249 5.69 -11.77 7.24
N ASP A 250 6.89 -11.99 6.71
CA ASP A 250 8.16 -11.52 7.25
C ASP A 250 8.86 -10.66 6.21
N VAL A 251 9.18 -9.42 6.57
CA VAL A 251 9.82 -8.45 5.67
C VAL A 251 11.01 -7.83 6.37
N GLU A 252 12.16 -7.93 5.73
CA GLU A 252 13.34 -7.16 6.07
C GLU A 252 13.64 -6.15 4.98
N SER A 253 13.96 -4.92 5.35
CA SER A 253 14.38 -3.92 4.37
C SER A 253 15.49 -3.03 4.88
N THR A 254 16.37 -2.62 3.96
CA THR A 254 17.49 -1.72 4.24
C THR A 254 17.53 -0.60 3.22
N VAL A 255 17.59 0.64 3.68
CA VAL A 255 17.79 1.83 2.86
C VAL A 255 19.14 2.43 3.17
N THR A 256 19.97 2.65 2.16
CA THR A 256 21.20 3.40 2.27
C THR A 256 21.14 4.60 1.33
N SER A 257 21.45 5.80 1.82
CA SER A 257 21.40 6.99 0.98
C SER A 257 22.50 8.00 1.27
N LEU A 258 22.83 8.76 0.25
CA LEU A 258 23.74 9.91 0.29
C LEU A 258 23.10 11.07 -0.46
N THR A 259 22.89 12.19 0.23
CA THR A 259 22.48 13.46 -0.38
C THR A 259 23.59 14.48 -0.21
N VAL A 260 23.99 15.09 -1.30
CA VAL A 260 25.01 16.16 -1.34
C VAL A 260 24.36 17.40 -1.93
N GLU A 261 24.34 18.47 -1.17
CA GLU A 261 23.85 19.78 -1.61
C GLU A 261 25.01 20.80 -1.61
N TYR A 262 25.08 21.60 -2.65
CA TYR A 262 26.04 22.68 -2.77
C TYR A 262 25.39 23.97 -3.26
N ASP A 263 25.53 25.05 -2.48
CA ASP A 263 25.03 26.37 -2.82
C ASP A 263 26.06 27.14 -3.65
N PHE A 264 25.69 27.46 -4.91
CA PHE A 264 26.49 28.21 -5.87
C PHE A 264 26.18 29.73 -5.88
N GLU A 265 25.51 30.24 -4.83
CA GLU A 265 25.03 31.62 -4.68
C GLU A 265 23.83 31.99 -5.57
N THR A 266 23.78 31.53 -6.81
CA THR A 266 22.68 31.82 -7.77
C THR A 266 21.80 30.62 -8.05
N PHE A 267 22.26 29.44 -7.71
CA PHE A 267 21.52 28.19 -7.78
C PHE A 267 22.09 27.18 -6.78
N THR A 268 21.30 26.22 -6.40
CA THR A 268 21.69 25.08 -5.58
C THR A 268 21.77 23.83 -6.44
N GLY A 269 22.85 23.07 -6.30
CA GLY A 269 23.01 21.76 -6.92
C GLY A 269 22.81 20.66 -5.88
N MET A 270 22.07 19.63 -6.22
CA MET A 270 21.78 18.47 -5.36
C MET A 270 22.12 17.18 -6.10
N LEU A 271 22.81 16.26 -5.43
CA LEU A 271 23.04 14.88 -5.84
C LEU A 271 22.38 13.95 -4.81
N ILE A 272 21.58 13.01 -5.27
CA ILE A 272 20.95 11.97 -4.46
C ILE A 272 21.39 10.62 -5.02
N LEU A 273 21.88 9.77 -4.13
CA LEU A 273 22.17 8.36 -4.40
C LEU A 273 21.44 7.55 -3.32
N ALA A 274 20.64 6.61 -3.69
CA ALA A 274 19.96 5.75 -2.75
C ALA A 274 19.87 4.32 -3.26
N ASP A 275 19.93 3.40 -2.32
CA ASP A 275 19.80 1.97 -2.49
C ASP A 275 18.79 1.45 -1.47
N TYR A 276 17.80 0.70 -1.92
CA TYR A 276 16.73 0.13 -1.11
C TYR A 276 16.63 -1.35 -1.41
N ASP A 277 17.14 -2.17 -0.51
CA ASP A 277 17.04 -3.63 -0.52
C ASP A 277 15.84 -4.07 0.32
N PHE A 278 15.15 -5.11 -0.12
CA PHE A 278 14.12 -5.76 0.67
C PHE A 278 14.07 -7.27 0.40
N ASP A 279 13.79 -8.00 1.48
CA ASP A 279 13.52 -9.43 1.46
C ASP A 279 12.12 -9.64 2.01
N ASP A 280 11.30 -10.46 1.35
CA ASP A 280 10.00 -10.84 1.86
C ASP A 280 9.75 -12.35 1.75
N TYR A 281 9.15 -12.86 2.80
CA TYR A 281 8.73 -14.23 2.92
C TYR A 281 7.30 -14.29 3.44
N TYR A 282 6.42 -15.00 2.75
CA TYR A 282 5.08 -15.23 3.27
C TYR A 282 4.56 -16.62 3.01
N VAL A 283 3.68 -17.06 3.90
CA VAL A 283 2.89 -18.28 3.80
C VAL A 283 1.42 -17.88 3.85
N THR A 284 0.65 -18.32 2.86
CA THR A 284 -0.80 -18.14 2.84
C THR A 284 -1.53 -19.47 2.76
N ASP A 285 -2.67 -19.54 3.45
CA ASP A 285 -3.54 -20.72 3.45
C ASP A 285 -4.53 -20.65 2.30
N TRP A 286 -4.41 -21.61 1.39
CA TRP A 286 -5.32 -21.77 0.26
C TRP A 286 -6.19 -23.01 0.38
N SER A 287 -6.21 -23.64 1.56
CA SER A 287 -6.93 -24.89 1.85
C SER A 287 -8.42 -24.83 1.56
N ARG A 288 -9.00 -26.01 1.27
CA ARG A 288 -10.41 -26.22 1.03
C ARG A 288 -10.92 -27.40 1.82
N ILE A 289 -12.22 -27.37 2.12
CA ILE A 289 -12.94 -28.53 2.62
C ILE A 289 -13.89 -28.99 1.51
N ASP A 290 -13.72 -30.20 1.02
CA ASP A 290 -14.77 -30.90 0.25
C ASP A 290 -15.73 -31.59 1.22
N THR A 291 -16.91 -31.97 0.73
CA THR A 291 -17.98 -32.57 1.54
C THR A 291 -17.56 -33.85 2.26
N ASP A 292 -16.57 -34.54 1.75
CA ASP A 292 -16.09 -35.82 2.26
C ASP A 292 -14.61 -35.80 2.68
N ASP A 293 -13.79 -34.84 2.21
CA ASP A 293 -12.35 -34.82 2.41
C ASP A 293 -11.80 -33.40 2.63
N LEU A 294 -10.79 -33.28 3.49
CA LEU A 294 -10.04 -32.07 3.77
C LEU A 294 -8.86 -31.96 2.80
N PHE A 295 -8.75 -30.79 2.17
CA PHE A 295 -7.69 -30.47 1.24
C PHE A 295 -6.86 -29.30 1.82
N VAL A 296 -5.69 -29.59 2.37
CA VAL A 296 -4.76 -28.58 2.90
C VAL A 296 -3.81 -28.11 1.81
N ASP A 297 -3.77 -26.81 1.60
CA ASP A 297 -3.16 -26.16 0.46
C ASP A 297 -2.49 -24.85 0.89
N GLU A 298 -1.18 -24.77 0.74
CA GLU A 298 -0.35 -23.68 1.20
C GLU A 298 0.40 -23.04 0.03
N LEU A 299 0.39 -21.72 -0.03
CA LEU A 299 1.20 -20.94 -0.94
C LEU A 299 2.39 -20.36 -0.17
N PHE A 300 3.58 -20.67 -0.63
CA PHE A 300 4.84 -20.13 -0.13
C PHE A 300 5.40 -19.13 -1.15
N TYR A 301 5.89 -18.02 -0.65
CA TYR A 301 6.62 -17.05 -1.46
C TYR A 301 7.90 -16.64 -0.74
N TYR A 302 8.97 -16.58 -1.48
CA TYR A 302 10.22 -15.97 -1.08
C TYR A 302 10.72 -15.08 -2.21
N GLY A 303 11.07 -13.85 -1.90
CA GLY A 303 11.62 -12.91 -2.85
C GLY A 303 12.57 -11.92 -2.19
N ASP A 304 13.57 -11.53 -2.94
CA ASP A 304 14.45 -10.42 -2.65
C ASP A 304 14.35 -9.39 -3.78
N GLY A 305 14.42 -8.12 -3.47
CA GLY A 305 14.34 -7.06 -4.46
C GLY A 305 15.23 -5.87 -4.09
N ASN A 306 15.52 -5.07 -5.09
CA ASN A 306 16.37 -3.90 -4.94
C ASN A 306 15.84 -2.72 -5.76
N ARG A 307 16.02 -1.52 -5.25
CA ARG A 307 15.79 -0.27 -6.00
C ARG A 307 16.97 0.68 -5.83
N GLU A 308 17.69 0.90 -6.90
CA GLU A 308 18.70 1.97 -6.97
C GLU A 308 18.08 3.27 -7.49
N THR A 309 18.38 4.39 -6.86
CA THR A 309 17.92 5.73 -7.29
C THR A 309 19.10 6.68 -7.39
N GLN A 310 19.19 7.42 -8.50
CA GLN A 310 20.18 8.43 -8.77
C GLN A 310 19.49 9.69 -9.30
N GLU A 311 19.74 10.82 -8.66
CA GLU A 311 19.20 12.09 -9.10
C GLU A 311 20.25 13.19 -9.01
N VAL A 312 20.31 14.03 -10.05
CA VAL A 312 21.05 15.29 -10.04
C VAL A 312 20.07 16.41 -10.38
N ARG A 313 19.97 17.38 -9.49
CA ARG A 313 19.02 18.49 -9.60
C ARG A 313 19.69 19.83 -9.36
N PHE A 314 19.35 20.82 -10.17
CA PHE A 314 19.74 22.21 -9.98
C PHE A 314 18.50 23.08 -9.85
N THR A 315 18.48 23.94 -8.84
CA THR A 315 17.37 24.84 -8.54
C THR A 315 17.88 26.25 -8.39
N SER A 316 17.25 27.21 -9.05
CA SER A 316 17.62 28.63 -8.91
C SER A 316 17.48 29.11 -7.46
N ALA A 317 18.42 29.99 -7.04
CA ALA A 317 18.44 30.59 -5.71
C ALA A 317 18.54 32.12 -5.81
N THR A 318 17.80 32.75 -6.73
CA THR A 318 17.81 34.19 -6.94
C THR A 318 16.46 34.80 -6.57
N ASP A 319 16.46 36.07 -6.17
CA ASP A 319 15.21 36.83 -5.91
C ASP A 319 14.55 37.37 -7.20
N GLY A 320 14.98 36.87 -8.37
CA GLY A 320 14.47 37.33 -9.66
C GLY A 320 13.06 36.82 -9.96
N PRO A 321 12.38 37.42 -10.95
CA PRO A 321 11.01 37.00 -11.31
C PRO A 321 10.96 35.64 -12.02
N ILE A 322 12.10 35.06 -12.37
CA ILE A 322 12.20 33.75 -12.98
C ILE A 322 12.89 32.83 -12.00
N GLN A 323 12.19 31.78 -11.58
CA GLN A 323 12.75 30.66 -10.86
C GLN A 323 12.71 29.43 -11.75
N TRP A 324 13.66 28.53 -11.57
CA TRP A 324 13.72 27.31 -12.38
C TRP A 324 14.31 26.14 -11.61
N THR A 325 13.87 24.96 -11.98
CA THR A 325 14.45 23.67 -11.56
C THR A 325 14.71 22.85 -12.80
N VAL A 326 15.84 22.14 -12.84
CA VAL A 326 16.15 21.13 -13.87
C VAL A 326 16.84 19.96 -13.19
N GLY A 327 16.50 18.75 -13.58
CA GLY A 327 17.08 17.54 -13.01
C GLY A 327 17.12 16.39 -13.99
N TYR A 328 18.03 15.46 -13.71
CA TYR A 328 18.09 14.14 -14.30
C TYR A 328 17.85 13.11 -13.22
N PHE A 329 16.95 12.18 -13.49
CA PHE A 329 16.54 11.10 -12.59
C PHE A 329 16.76 9.75 -13.27
N LYS A 330 17.26 8.79 -12.50
CA LYS A 330 17.32 7.39 -12.90
C LYS A 330 16.94 6.52 -11.72
N THR A 331 16.06 5.56 -11.95
CA THR A 331 15.82 4.47 -11.01
C THR A 331 15.84 3.14 -11.72
N ASP A 332 16.53 2.19 -11.13
CA ASP A 332 16.52 0.78 -11.50
C ASP A 332 15.82 0.02 -10.38
N TYR A 333 14.83 -0.77 -10.71
CA TYR A 333 14.09 -1.60 -9.78
C TYR A 333 14.10 -3.05 -10.27
N GLU A 334 14.64 -3.94 -9.45
CA GLU A 334 14.54 -5.38 -9.62
C GLU A 334 13.60 -5.93 -8.55
N ASP A 335 12.52 -6.59 -8.99
CA ASP A 335 11.54 -7.18 -8.11
C ASP A 335 11.80 -8.68 -8.03
N ALA A 336 12.22 -9.11 -6.87
CA ALA A 336 12.43 -10.50 -6.52
C ALA A 336 13.17 -11.34 -7.60
N PRO A 337 14.37 -10.91 -8.07
CA PRO A 337 15.17 -11.76 -8.92
C PRO A 337 15.48 -13.06 -8.17
N ASN A 338 15.42 -14.19 -8.89
CA ASN A 338 15.57 -15.54 -8.29
C ASN A 338 14.51 -15.90 -7.23
N SER A 339 13.38 -15.21 -7.20
CA SER A 339 12.28 -15.55 -6.29
C SER A 339 11.59 -16.85 -6.69
N VAL A 340 11.02 -17.48 -5.69
CA VAL A 340 10.28 -18.72 -5.83
C VAL A 340 8.89 -18.56 -5.25
N THR A 341 7.88 -18.89 -6.04
CA THR A 341 6.50 -19.05 -5.58
C THR A 341 6.13 -20.51 -5.76
N GLU A 342 5.69 -21.17 -4.72
CA GLU A 342 5.24 -22.57 -4.80
C GLU A 342 3.90 -22.74 -4.10
N TRP A 343 3.03 -23.48 -4.75
CA TRP A 343 1.74 -23.88 -4.25
C TRP A 343 1.73 -25.40 -4.06
N GLU A 344 1.66 -25.86 -2.83
CA GLU A 344 1.75 -27.26 -2.45
C GLU A 344 0.45 -27.77 -1.82
N VAL A 345 0.17 -29.03 -2.11
CA VAL A 345 -0.85 -29.81 -1.42
C VAL A 345 -0.16 -30.73 -0.44
N THR A 346 -0.53 -30.64 0.82
CA THR A 346 0.22 -31.27 1.92
C THR A 346 -0.31 -32.64 2.36
N ASP A 347 -1.45 -33.09 1.83
CA ASP A 347 -2.02 -34.39 2.20
C ASP A 347 -2.29 -35.31 0.98
N ALA A 348 -2.53 -36.60 1.27
CA ALA A 348 -2.76 -37.61 0.25
C ALA A 348 -4.14 -37.48 -0.42
N ASP A 349 -5.12 -36.91 0.29
CA ASP A 349 -6.48 -36.77 -0.18
C ASP A 349 -6.58 -35.64 -1.23
N GLY A 350 -5.75 -34.59 -1.06
CA GLY A 350 -5.56 -33.55 -2.06
C GLY A 350 -5.02 -34.04 -3.39
N LEU A 351 -4.23 -35.12 -3.40
CA LEU A 351 -3.75 -35.76 -4.64
C LEU A 351 -4.86 -36.49 -5.37
N ASP A 352 -5.75 -37.19 -4.68
CA ASP A 352 -6.91 -37.83 -5.26
C ASP A 352 -7.86 -36.78 -5.84
N TYR A 353 -7.96 -35.62 -5.20
CA TYR A 353 -8.71 -34.48 -5.68
C TYR A 353 -8.16 -33.89 -7.00
N LEU A 354 -6.84 -33.72 -7.15
CA LEU A 354 -6.22 -33.30 -8.39
C LEU A 354 -6.44 -34.32 -9.51
N GLY A 355 -6.34 -35.61 -9.22
CA GLY A 355 -6.68 -36.69 -10.17
C GLY A 355 -8.15 -36.69 -10.56
N TYR A 356 -9.05 -36.40 -9.64
CA TYR A 356 -10.49 -36.24 -9.87
C TYR A 356 -10.80 -35.01 -10.74
N MET A 357 -10.06 -33.91 -10.59
CA MET A 357 -10.17 -32.73 -11.44
C MET A 357 -9.63 -32.93 -12.87
N GLY A 358 -9.15 -34.14 -13.23
CA GLY A 358 -8.67 -34.45 -14.56
C GLY A 358 -7.22 -34.01 -14.82
N PHE A 359 -6.51 -33.51 -13.81
CA PHE A 359 -5.07 -33.27 -13.91
C PHE A 359 -4.35 -34.61 -13.89
N THR A 360 -4.11 -35.16 -15.09
CA THR A 360 -3.35 -36.39 -15.29
C THR A 360 -1.95 -36.01 -15.74
N SER A 361 -0.95 -36.76 -15.29
CA SER A 361 0.40 -36.65 -15.85
C SER A 361 0.40 -36.80 -17.36
N HIS A 362 1.43 -36.31 -18.02
CA HIS A 362 1.67 -36.36 -19.46
C HIS A 362 1.32 -37.72 -20.14
N ASN A 363 1.32 -38.80 -19.38
CA ASN A 363 1.01 -40.14 -19.87
C ASN A 363 -0.39 -40.64 -19.47
N GLY A 364 -1.27 -39.80 -18.93
CA GLY A 364 -2.60 -40.22 -18.49
C GLY A 364 -2.60 -41.09 -17.23
N THR A 365 -1.48 -41.14 -16.50
CA THR A 365 -1.34 -41.78 -15.20
C THR A 365 -0.83 -40.73 -14.23
N TYR A 366 -1.52 -40.58 -13.13
CA TYR A 366 -1.11 -39.72 -12.04
C TYR A 366 0.16 -40.30 -11.39
N ASP A 367 1.27 -39.56 -11.43
CA ASP A 367 2.54 -39.94 -10.79
C ASP A 367 3.04 -38.80 -9.94
N PRO A 368 2.91 -38.88 -8.59
CA PRO A 368 3.35 -37.83 -7.68
C PRO A 368 4.84 -37.51 -7.75
N SER A 369 5.68 -38.43 -8.24
CA SER A 369 7.11 -38.16 -8.40
C SER A 369 7.44 -37.20 -9.55
N PHE A 370 6.48 -36.90 -10.39
CA PHE A 370 6.62 -35.99 -11.54
C PHE A 370 6.57 -34.51 -11.11
N TYR A 371 5.96 -34.21 -9.97
CA TYR A 371 5.74 -32.86 -9.46
C TYR A 371 6.82 -32.42 -8.46
N VAL A 372 8.05 -32.82 -8.70
CA VAL A 372 9.20 -32.34 -7.96
C VAL A 372 9.70 -31.06 -8.60
N SER A 373 9.89 -30.01 -7.82
CA SER A 373 10.46 -28.75 -8.34
C SER A 373 11.70 -29.03 -9.18
N PRO A 374 11.78 -28.57 -10.43
CA PRO A 374 12.94 -28.73 -11.27
C PRO A 374 14.16 -27.95 -10.75
N TYR A 375 13.95 -27.03 -9.81
CA TYR A 375 14.97 -26.14 -9.23
C TYR A 375 15.52 -26.61 -7.89
N GLY A 376 15.24 -27.86 -7.49
CA GLY A 376 15.78 -28.50 -6.29
C GLY A 376 14.83 -28.44 -5.08
N ASP A 377 15.31 -28.92 -3.93
CA ASP A 377 14.58 -28.79 -2.68
C ASP A 377 14.51 -27.31 -2.30
N THR A 378 13.34 -26.70 -2.48
CA THR A 378 13.10 -25.42 -1.86
C THR A 378 13.00 -25.59 -0.34
N GLN A 379 13.45 -24.61 0.39
CA GLN A 379 13.42 -24.63 1.86
C GLN A 379 12.00 -24.75 2.45
N PHE A 380 10.98 -24.71 1.59
CA PHE A 380 9.57 -24.64 1.93
C PHE A 380 8.86 -26.00 1.89
N ARG A 381 9.50 -27.05 1.38
CA ARG A 381 8.87 -28.36 1.36
C ARG A 381 8.71 -28.91 2.77
N GLY A 382 7.46 -28.99 3.21
CA GLY A 382 7.07 -29.94 4.23
C GLY A 382 7.43 -31.38 3.79
N ASN A 383 7.65 -32.29 4.72
CA ASN A 383 8.15 -33.65 4.44
C ASN A 383 7.26 -34.50 3.50
N ASN A 384 6.10 -34.03 3.03
CA ASN A 384 5.15 -34.77 2.21
C ASN A 384 4.37 -33.89 1.20
N GLY A 385 4.81 -32.66 0.90
CA GLY A 385 4.07 -31.76 -0.02
C GLY A 385 4.19 -32.17 -1.49
N PHE A 386 3.11 -31.99 -2.25
CA PHE A 386 3.01 -32.20 -3.68
C PHE A 386 2.82 -30.88 -4.39
N LEU A 387 3.72 -30.55 -5.31
CA LEU A 387 3.73 -29.29 -6.01
C LEU A 387 2.63 -29.23 -7.07
N VAL A 388 1.71 -28.29 -6.93
CA VAL A 388 0.63 -28.02 -7.90
C VAL A 388 1.05 -26.97 -8.90
N TYR A 389 1.71 -25.92 -8.44
CA TYR A 389 2.21 -24.82 -9.23
C TYR A 389 3.51 -24.30 -8.62
N GLY A 390 4.41 -23.85 -9.47
CA GLY A 390 5.59 -23.13 -9.06
C GLY A 390 5.99 -22.12 -10.13
N SER A 391 6.61 -21.03 -9.70
CA SER A 391 7.24 -20.04 -10.55
C SER A 391 8.62 -19.71 -9.98
N TYR A 392 9.61 -19.71 -10.88
CA TYR A 392 10.95 -19.25 -10.59
C TYR A 392 11.27 -18.06 -11.49
N ASN A 393 11.43 -16.88 -10.90
CA ASN A 393 11.77 -15.66 -11.61
C ASN A 393 13.29 -15.57 -11.80
N TYR A 394 13.75 -15.49 -13.06
CA TYR A 394 15.14 -15.19 -13.38
C TYR A 394 15.44 -13.72 -13.29
N TYR A 395 14.49 -12.89 -13.72
CA TYR A 395 14.50 -11.45 -13.54
C TYR A 395 13.09 -10.87 -13.71
N ASN A 396 12.84 -9.84 -12.97
CA ASN A 396 11.69 -8.95 -13.13
C ASN A 396 12.20 -7.54 -12.78
N TYR A 397 12.42 -6.71 -13.79
CA TYR A 397 13.01 -5.39 -13.59
C TYR A 397 12.19 -4.29 -14.25
N SER A 398 12.33 -3.09 -13.74
CA SER A 398 11.91 -1.87 -14.40
C SER A 398 12.95 -0.76 -14.20
N GLU A 399 13.23 -0.03 -15.26
CA GLU A 399 14.11 1.14 -15.26
C GLU A 399 13.33 2.36 -15.72
N GLU A 400 13.45 3.48 -15.02
CA GLU A 400 13.00 4.79 -15.48
C GLU A 400 14.19 5.73 -15.58
N LYS A 401 14.34 6.39 -16.71
CA LYS A 401 15.25 7.53 -16.92
C LYS A 401 14.44 8.74 -17.30
N ALA A 402 14.72 9.88 -16.70
CA ALA A 402 13.99 11.08 -17.03
C ALA A 402 14.85 12.34 -16.97
N LEU A 403 14.60 13.23 -17.91
CA LEU A 403 15.01 14.63 -17.83
C LEU A 403 13.76 15.46 -17.48
N TYR A 404 13.82 16.23 -16.41
CA TYR A 404 12.68 17.02 -15.95
C TYR A 404 13.08 18.45 -15.59
N GLY A 405 12.11 19.34 -15.55
CA GLY A 405 12.32 20.69 -15.07
C GLY A 405 11.05 21.52 -15.04
N SER A 406 11.15 22.66 -14.39
CA SER A 406 10.08 23.66 -14.33
C SER A 406 10.66 25.07 -14.39
N VAL A 407 9.83 26.00 -14.87
CA VAL A 407 10.11 27.42 -14.84
C VAL A 407 8.90 28.15 -14.27
N ASP A 408 9.15 28.94 -13.24
CA ASP A 408 8.18 29.85 -12.64
C ASP A 408 8.49 31.27 -13.11
N TYR A 409 7.47 31.98 -13.56
CA TYR A 409 7.55 33.38 -13.94
C TYR A 409 6.57 34.22 -13.14
N SER A 410 7.07 35.06 -12.25
CA SER A 410 6.29 35.96 -11.41
C SER A 410 6.26 37.38 -12.00
N ILE A 411 5.07 37.93 -12.15
CA ILE A 411 4.84 39.30 -12.59
C ILE A 411 3.68 39.92 -11.80
N ASN A 412 3.94 40.97 -11.07
CA ASN A 412 3.02 41.54 -10.09
C ASN A 412 2.51 40.46 -9.15
N ASN A 413 1.21 40.23 -9.08
CA ASN A 413 0.57 39.22 -8.22
C ASN A 413 0.34 37.87 -8.93
N TRP A 414 0.82 37.70 -10.15
CA TRP A 414 0.67 36.47 -10.91
C TRP A 414 1.96 35.66 -10.91
N THR A 415 1.84 34.36 -10.72
CA THR A 415 2.91 33.41 -10.98
C THR A 415 2.43 32.34 -11.97
N PHE A 416 3.20 32.12 -13.02
CA PHE A 416 2.96 31.12 -14.06
C PHE A 416 4.05 30.08 -13.99
N THR A 417 3.68 28.81 -13.83
CA THR A 417 4.60 27.67 -13.83
C THR A 417 4.37 26.81 -15.06
N VAL A 418 5.45 26.43 -15.72
CA VAL A 418 5.45 25.36 -16.73
C VAL A 418 6.47 24.32 -16.32
N GLY A 419 6.04 23.09 -16.17
CA GLY A 419 6.87 21.94 -15.88
C GLY A 419 6.80 20.90 -17.00
N MET A 420 7.88 20.17 -17.20
CA MET A 420 7.97 19.05 -18.15
C MET A 420 8.82 17.94 -17.56
N ARG A 421 8.44 16.68 -17.84
CA ARG A 421 9.25 15.47 -17.68
C ARG A 421 9.26 14.73 -19.00
N ASP A 422 10.43 14.47 -19.52
CA ASP A 422 10.68 13.59 -20.66
C ASP A 422 11.31 12.30 -20.11
N PHE A 423 10.67 11.16 -20.35
CA PHE A 423 11.06 9.92 -19.70
C PHE A 423 11.11 8.74 -20.67
N GLU A 424 11.96 7.80 -20.30
CA GLU A 424 12.06 6.47 -20.90
C GLU A 424 11.85 5.44 -19.80
N LEU A 425 10.91 4.51 -20.04
CA LEU A 425 10.66 3.34 -19.21
C LEU A 425 11.13 2.10 -19.97
N SER A 426 11.85 1.22 -19.30
CA SER A 426 12.11 -0.11 -19.80
C SER A 426 11.82 -1.14 -18.72
N ASP A 427 11.21 -2.25 -19.11
CA ASP A 427 10.87 -3.32 -18.22
C ASP A 427 11.16 -4.67 -18.85
N GLY A 428 11.42 -5.66 -18.03
CA GLY A 428 11.61 -7.03 -18.49
C GLY A 428 11.25 -8.05 -17.43
N PHE A 429 10.69 -9.14 -17.90
CA PHE A 429 10.29 -10.26 -17.07
C PHE A 429 10.72 -11.57 -17.71
N LYS A 430 11.28 -12.47 -16.91
CA LYS A 430 11.59 -13.83 -17.31
C LYS A 430 11.36 -14.79 -16.15
N ALA A 431 10.46 -15.74 -16.35
CA ALA A 431 10.17 -16.77 -15.38
C ALA A 431 10.00 -18.13 -16.01
N SER A 432 10.34 -19.17 -15.26
CA SER A 432 9.90 -20.55 -15.55
C SER A 432 8.74 -20.89 -14.66
N GLU A 433 7.63 -21.26 -15.27
CA GLU A 433 6.42 -21.70 -14.59
C GLU A 433 6.29 -23.22 -14.75
N TYR A 434 6.02 -23.92 -13.67
CA TYR A 434 6.04 -25.37 -13.61
C TYR A 434 4.91 -25.93 -12.73
N GLY A 435 4.81 -27.25 -12.67
CA GLY A 435 3.74 -27.95 -11.95
C GLY A 435 2.59 -28.36 -12.85
N VAL A 436 1.52 -28.87 -12.24
CA VAL A 436 0.35 -29.47 -12.92
C VAL A 436 -0.29 -28.54 -13.95
N PHE A 437 -0.34 -27.24 -13.64
CA PHE A 437 -1.02 -26.24 -14.48
C PHE A 437 -0.27 -25.89 -15.77
N TYR A 438 1.01 -26.22 -15.86
CA TYR A 438 1.86 -25.89 -17.01
C TYR A 438 2.37 -27.13 -17.74
N GLU A 439 1.81 -28.31 -17.47
CA GLU A 439 2.16 -29.55 -18.14
C GLU A 439 1.76 -29.49 -19.63
N SER A 440 2.72 -29.21 -20.51
CA SER A 440 2.54 -29.28 -21.95
C SER A 440 3.69 -30.07 -22.59
N PRO A 441 3.40 -30.99 -23.51
CA PRO A 441 4.43 -31.82 -24.16
C PRO A 441 5.41 -31.02 -25.03
N ASP A 442 5.07 -29.79 -25.39
CA ASP A 442 5.83 -28.93 -26.29
C ASP A 442 6.59 -27.79 -25.59
N ASN A 443 6.52 -27.72 -24.24
CA ASN A 443 7.13 -26.62 -23.49
C ASN A 443 8.56 -26.93 -23.04
N THR A 444 9.46 -26.02 -23.35
CA THR A 444 10.82 -25.99 -22.85
C THR A 444 10.96 -24.86 -21.85
N GLY A 445 11.54 -25.13 -20.67
CA GLY A 445 11.83 -24.10 -19.67
C GLY A 445 12.80 -23.02 -20.19
N CYS A 446 12.90 -21.90 -19.50
CA CYS A 446 13.74 -20.76 -19.87
C CYS A 446 15.24 -21.09 -20.01
N GLY A 447 15.72 -22.16 -19.42
CA GLY A 447 17.13 -22.55 -19.46
C GLY A 447 17.52 -23.48 -20.62
N GLY A 448 16.56 -23.86 -21.48
CA GLY A 448 16.76 -24.92 -22.48
C GLY A 448 16.84 -26.32 -21.87
N ASP A 449 16.52 -26.45 -20.59
CA ASP A 449 16.32 -27.75 -19.97
C ASP A 449 15.02 -28.35 -20.48
N GLU A 450 15.11 -29.53 -21.08
CA GLU A 450 13.96 -30.30 -21.59
C GLU A 450 13.17 -30.89 -20.38
N ALA A 451 12.88 -30.08 -19.35
CA ALA A 451 12.02 -30.48 -18.26
C ALA A 451 10.56 -30.46 -18.75
N VAL A 452 9.93 -31.62 -18.79
CA VAL A 452 8.50 -31.76 -19.12
C VAL A 452 7.70 -30.98 -18.04
N GLY A 453 6.71 -30.20 -18.46
CA GLY A 453 5.87 -29.45 -17.53
C GLY A 453 6.42 -28.07 -17.11
N VAL A 454 7.37 -27.50 -17.84
CA VAL A 454 7.91 -26.17 -17.58
C VAL A 454 7.64 -25.25 -18.77
N THR A 455 7.04 -24.11 -18.53
CA THR A 455 6.77 -23.06 -19.52
C THR A 455 7.66 -21.86 -19.25
N CYS A 456 8.30 -21.34 -20.28
CA CYS A 456 9.02 -20.08 -20.19
C CYS A 456 8.14 -18.89 -20.55
N SER A 457 8.13 -17.90 -19.65
CA SER A 457 7.62 -16.57 -19.90
C SER A 457 8.79 -15.60 -19.99
N GLU A 458 8.94 -14.91 -21.11
CA GLU A 458 9.97 -13.90 -21.31
C GLU A 458 9.38 -12.75 -22.14
N GLU A 459 9.39 -11.55 -21.58
CA GLU A 459 8.92 -10.33 -22.23
C GLU A 459 9.81 -9.16 -21.85
N ASN A 460 10.01 -8.24 -22.78
CA ASN A 460 10.71 -6.98 -22.56
C ASN A 460 9.94 -5.87 -23.26
N GLY A 461 9.96 -4.68 -22.66
CA GLY A 461 9.27 -3.52 -23.17
C GLY A 461 10.02 -2.22 -22.99
N GLU A 462 9.72 -1.27 -23.87
CA GLU A 462 10.22 0.10 -23.79
C GLU A 462 9.07 1.05 -24.09
N GLU A 463 8.96 2.11 -23.32
CA GLU A 463 8.01 3.21 -23.52
C GLU A 463 8.76 4.53 -23.33
N SER A 464 8.43 5.54 -24.12
CA SER A 464 8.95 6.90 -23.94
C SER A 464 7.87 7.92 -24.23
N ASP A 465 7.78 8.93 -23.39
CA ASP A 465 6.81 10.02 -23.58
C ASP A 465 7.23 11.25 -22.76
N ASN A 466 6.44 12.31 -22.86
CA ASN A 466 6.63 13.51 -22.08
C ASN A 466 5.34 13.93 -21.36
N ARG A 467 5.48 14.48 -20.14
CA ARG A 467 4.36 14.95 -19.33
C ARG A 467 4.55 16.43 -19.00
N LEU A 468 3.46 17.16 -19.12
CA LEU A 468 3.43 18.59 -18.91
C LEU A 468 2.65 18.93 -17.65
N LYS A 469 3.04 20.01 -16.99
CA LYS A 469 2.34 20.61 -15.87
C LYS A 469 2.25 22.12 -16.11
N TYR A 470 1.08 22.67 -15.89
CA TYR A 470 0.83 24.11 -15.92
C TYR A 470 0.20 24.54 -14.60
N THR A 471 0.73 25.60 -14.02
CA THR A 471 0.12 26.22 -12.84
C THR A 471 0.00 27.72 -13.06
N VAL A 472 -1.12 28.27 -12.66
CA VAL A 472 -1.32 29.72 -12.58
C VAL A 472 -1.78 30.04 -11.18
N SER A 473 -1.09 30.94 -10.49
CA SER A 473 -1.51 31.45 -9.20
C SER A 473 -1.63 32.98 -9.24
N TYR A 474 -2.60 33.48 -8.46
CA TYR A 474 -2.85 34.90 -8.30
C TYR A 474 -2.95 35.25 -6.82
N GLU A 475 -2.02 36.03 -6.33
CA GLU A 475 -2.01 36.59 -4.98
C GLU A 475 -2.93 37.81 -4.94
N VAL A 476 -4.14 37.66 -4.40
CA VAL A 476 -5.10 38.77 -4.28
C VAL A 476 -4.54 39.79 -3.30
N ASP A 477 -4.01 39.29 -2.18
CA ASP A 477 -3.27 39.99 -1.15
C ASP A 477 -2.33 39.00 -0.44
N ASP A 478 -1.65 39.43 0.65
CA ASP A 478 -0.70 38.60 1.42
C ASP A 478 -1.34 37.36 2.05
N ASP A 479 -2.65 37.32 2.18
CA ASP A 479 -3.42 36.31 2.90
C ASP A 479 -4.34 35.47 1.99
N LEU A 480 -4.48 35.82 0.72
CA LEU A 480 -5.40 35.15 -0.21
C LEU A 480 -4.74 34.86 -1.54
N THR A 481 -4.62 33.58 -1.86
CA THR A 481 -4.14 33.09 -3.15
C THR A 481 -5.23 32.26 -3.86
N LEU A 482 -5.44 32.54 -5.13
CA LEU A 482 -6.23 31.71 -6.05
C LEU A 482 -5.28 30.95 -6.96
N PHE A 483 -5.59 29.69 -7.29
CA PHE A 483 -4.75 28.93 -8.20
C PHE A 483 -5.54 28.03 -9.13
N ALA A 484 -4.92 27.69 -10.26
CA ALA A 484 -5.37 26.66 -11.18
C ALA A 484 -4.17 25.79 -11.59
N VAL A 485 -4.37 24.49 -11.69
CA VAL A 485 -3.34 23.51 -12.09
C VAL A 485 -3.90 22.60 -13.17
N SER A 486 -3.08 22.28 -14.16
CA SER A 486 -3.28 21.14 -15.06
C SER A 486 -2.01 20.31 -15.03
N SER A 487 -2.13 19.01 -14.76
CA SER A 487 -1.00 18.10 -14.65
C SER A 487 -1.37 16.71 -15.14
N VAL A 488 -0.37 15.96 -15.58
CA VAL A 488 -0.53 14.60 -16.07
C VAL A 488 0.31 13.66 -15.21
N GLY A 489 -0.31 12.59 -14.72
CA GLY A 489 0.36 11.48 -14.07
C GLY A 489 0.27 10.22 -14.92
N TYR A 490 1.17 9.29 -14.68
CA TYR A 490 1.18 8.01 -15.35
C TYR A 490 1.64 6.90 -14.40
N ARG A 491 1.20 5.70 -14.69
CA ARG A 491 1.64 4.49 -14.03
C ARG A 491 2.36 3.64 -15.07
N SER A 492 3.52 3.09 -14.71
CA SER A 492 4.32 2.25 -15.63
C SER A 492 3.53 1.03 -16.09
N GLY A 493 3.77 0.59 -17.31
CA GLY A 493 3.31 -0.70 -17.82
C GLY A 493 4.00 -1.87 -17.13
N GLY A 494 3.76 -3.07 -17.63
CA GLY A 494 4.35 -4.29 -17.09
C GLY A 494 4.00 -5.52 -17.91
N ASN A 495 4.33 -6.69 -17.35
CA ASN A 495 4.25 -7.96 -18.03
C ASN A 495 3.33 -8.94 -17.29
N ASN A 496 2.69 -9.82 -18.03
CA ASN A 496 1.89 -10.93 -17.54
C ASN A 496 2.65 -12.25 -17.69
N ALA A 497 2.60 -13.08 -16.68
CA ALA A 497 3.01 -14.47 -16.76
C ALA A 497 2.19 -15.25 -17.83
N ALA A 498 2.68 -16.39 -18.26
CA ALA A 498 1.94 -17.24 -19.17
C ALA A 498 0.62 -17.70 -18.55
N LEU A 499 -0.44 -17.72 -19.35
CA LEU A 499 -1.66 -18.39 -18.90
C LEU A 499 -1.48 -19.91 -18.97
N PRO A 500 -2.00 -20.67 -18.00
CA PRO A 500 -2.09 -22.10 -18.06
C PRO A 500 -2.82 -22.58 -19.34
N PHE A 501 -2.46 -23.76 -19.83
CA PHE A 501 -3.02 -24.30 -21.08
C PHE A 501 -4.55 -24.43 -21.08
N PHE A 502 -5.14 -24.67 -19.93
CA PHE A 502 -6.59 -24.79 -19.77
C PHE A 502 -7.34 -23.47 -19.93
N CYS A 503 -6.68 -22.33 -19.76
CA CYS A 503 -7.25 -21.02 -20.04
C CYS A 503 -7.41 -20.72 -21.55
N ALA A 504 -6.77 -21.49 -22.43
CA ALA A 504 -6.77 -21.23 -23.88
C ALA A 504 -8.16 -21.22 -24.54
N ASN A 505 -9.14 -21.90 -23.94
CA ASN A 505 -10.51 -21.97 -24.44
C ASN A 505 -11.48 -21.05 -23.67
N ASP A 506 -10.99 -20.31 -22.69
CA ASP A 506 -11.81 -19.38 -21.91
C ASP A 506 -12.06 -18.10 -22.73
N PRO A 507 -13.34 -17.74 -23.02
CA PRO A 507 -13.65 -16.53 -23.78
C PRO A 507 -13.14 -15.24 -23.13
N GLU A 508 -13.08 -15.19 -21.81
CA GLU A 508 -12.61 -14.03 -21.05
C GLU A 508 -11.08 -13.90 -21.12
N ALA A 509 -10.37 -15.03 -21.29
CA ALA A 509 -8.92 -15.05 -21.53
C ALA A 509 -8.55 -14.63 -22.97
N ALA A 510 -9.50 -14.47 -23.88
CA ALA A 510 -9.23 -14.06 -25.26
C ALA A 510 -8.60 -12.67 -25.38
N GLY A 511 -8.74 -11.82 -24.34
CA GLY A 511 -8.11 -10.51 -24.20
C GLY A 511 -6.67 -10.55 -23.70
N PHE A 512 -6.14 -11.70 -23.32
CA PHE A 512 -4.80 -11.84 -22.76
C PHE A 512 -3.72 -11.28 -23.70
N LYS A 513 -2.86 -10.48 -23.11
CA LYS A 513 -1.61 -10.00 -23.72
C LYS A 513 -0.48 -10.22 -22.73
N ARG A 514 0.68 -10.59 -23.23
CA ARG A 514 1.89 -10.71 -22.40
C ARG A 514 2.30 -9.38 -21.77
N ARG A 515 2.00 -8.28 -22.43
CA ARG A 515 2.37 -6.94 -22.01
C ARG A 515 1.15 -6.03 -21.92
N PHE A 516 1.12 -5.18 -20.90
CA PHE A 516 0.26 -4.02 -20.78
C PHE A 516 1.13 -2.74 -20.68
N THR A 517 0.58 -1.64 -21.14
CA THR A 517 1.29 -0.35 -21.23
C THR A 517 0.94 0.59 -20.07
N SER A 518 1.64 1.70 -20.00
CA SER A 518 1.31 2.81 -19.09
C SER A 518 -0.15 3.24 -19.24
N ASP A 519 -0.76 3.62 -18.12
CA ASP A 519 -2.01 4.38 -18.09
C ASP A 519 -1.74 5.84 -17.72
N GLU A 520 -2.73 6.70 -17.97
CA GLU A 520 -2.56 8.14 -17.83
C GLU A 520 -3.76 8.79 -17.13
N ALA A 521 -3.49 9.71 -16.20
CA ALA A 521 -4.49 10.54 -15.56
C ALA A 521 -4.20 12.03 -15.82
N GLU A 522 -5.10 12.68 -16.54
CA GLU A 522 -5.10 14.12 -16.75
C GLU A 522 -5.89 14.80 -15.64
N ASN A 523 -5.23 15.59 -14.83
CA ASN A 523 -5.82 16.31 -13.71
C ASN A 523 -5.94 17.79 -14.02
N SER A 524 -7.07 18.36 -13.68
CA SER A 524 -7.31 19.79 -13.66
C SER A 524 -7.91 20.20 -12.32
N GLU A 525 -7.44 21.29 -11.75
CA GLU A 525 -7.95 21.79 -10.47
C GLU A 525 -7.94 23.30 -10.38
N ILE A 526 -8.88 23.81 -9.59
CA ILE A 526 -8.94 25.20 -9.18
C ILE A 526 -9.08 25.27 -7.66
N GLY A 527 -8.45 26.23 -7.04
CA GLY A 527 -8.52 26.31 -5.59
C GLY A 527 -8.22 27.69 -5.02
N ILE A 528 -8.44 27.75 -3.72
CA ILE A 528 -8.22 28.93 -2.89
C ILE A 528 -7.40 28.52 -1.66
N LYS A 529 -6.41 29.34 -1.32
CA LYS A 529 -5.68 29.28 -0.05
C LYS A 529 -5.81 30.63 0.62
N THR A 530 -6.31 30.62 1.83
CA THR A 530 -6.43 31.87 2.60
C THR A 530 -6.11 31.64 4.06
N ARG A 531 -5.54 32.66 4.68
CA ARG A 531 -5.29 32.73 6.13
C ARG A 531 -5.77 34.09 6.65
N GLY A 532 -6.28 34.09 7.85
CA GLY A 532 -6.57 35.29 8.61
C GLY A 532 -5.87 35.24 9.95
N ASP A 533 -6.16 36.20 10.83
CA ASP A 533 -5.56 36.26 12.16
C ASP A 533 -5.80 34.98 12.99
N ASN A 534 -6.91 34.29 12.75
CA ASN A 534 -7.34 33.15 13.54
C ASN A 534 -7.86 31.97 12.71
N TYR A 535 -7.63 31.95 11.39
CA TYR A 535 -8.02 30.81 10.56
C TYR A 535 -7.06 30.58 9.39
N THR A 536 -7.05 29.34 8.94
CA THR A 536 -6.51 28.93 7.62
C THR A 536 -7.55 28.12 6.89
N LEU A 537 -7.67 28.34 5.58
CA LEU A 537 -8.56 27.60 4.72
C LEU A 537 -7.87 27.27 3.39
N ASN A 538 -7.87 25.99 3.02
CA ASN A 538 -7.55 25.51 1.69
C ASN A 538 -8.78 24.78 1.16
N ALA A 539 -9.24 25.16 -0.03
CA ALA A 539 -10.32 24.46 -0.71
C ALA A 539 -9.96 24.29 -2.18
N THR A 540 -10.15 23.07 -2.68
CA THR A 540 -9.83 22.71 -4.05
C THR A 540 -10.99 21.94 -4.67
N TYR A 541 -11.40 22.33 -5.87
CA TYR A 541 -12.22 21.53 -6.76
C TYR A 541 -11.30 20.92 -7.82
N PHE A 542 -11.38 19.61 -8.02
CA PHE A 542 -10.58 18.87 -8.99
C PHE A 542 -11.45 18.02 -9.92
N TRP A 543 -10.91 17.69 -11.08
CA TRP A 543 -11.42 16.66 -11.98
C TRP A 543 -10.25 15.97 -12.67
N VAL A 544 -10.37 14.65 -12.81
CA VAL A 544 -9.35 13.78 -13.40
C VAL A 544 -10.00 12.90 -14.44
N ASP A 545 -9.45 12.91 -15.63
CA ASP A 545 -9.76 11.97 -16.70
C ASP A 545 -8.68 10.88 -16.71
N TRP A 546 -9.05 9.63 -16.43
CA TRP A 546 -8.13 8.51 -16.36
C TRP A 546 -8.36 7.54 -17.51
N THR A 547 -7.34 7.36 -18.35
CA THR A 547 -7.41 6.61 -19.61
C THR A 547 -6.43 5.45 -19.66
N GLY A 548 -6.79 4.40 -20.42
CA GLY A 548 -5.95 3.21 -20.55
C GLY A 548 -5.75 2.45 -19.26
N ILE A 549 -6.70 2.53 -18.35
CA ILE A 549 -6.62 1.97 -16.99
C ILE A 549 -6.10 0.54 -17.03
N GLN A 550 -5.09 0.24 -16.22
CA GLN A 550 -4.60 -1.11 -16.01
C GLN A 550 -5.61 -1.87 -15.13
N VAL A 551 -6.32 -2.79 -15.73
CA VAL A 551 -7.36 -3.61 -15.10
C VAL A 551 -6.88 -5.04 -15.02
N THR A 552 -6.97 -5.63 -13.83
CA THR A 552 -6.72 -7.05 -13.64
C THR A 552 -8.03 -7.80 -13.72
N VAL A 553 -8.09 -8.75 -14.64
CA VAL A 553 -9.23 -9.65 -14.81
C VAL A 553 -8.87 -11.05 -14.34
N ARG A 554 -9.86 -11.74 -13.83
CA ARG A 554 -9.76 -13.14 -13.47
C ARG A 554 -10.81 -13.93 -14.25
N PRO A 555 -10.44 -14.48 -15.42
CA PRO A 555 -11.32 -15.33 -16.23
C PRO A 555 -11.88 -16.54 -15.46
N ALA A 556 -12.88 -17.19 -16.02
CA ALA A 556 -13.47 -18.38 -15.42
C ALA A 556 -12.46 -19.52 -15.19
N CYS A 557 -11.36 -19.55 -15.94
CA CYS A 557 -10.24 -20.47 -15.70
C CYS A 557 -9.47 -20.18 -14.39
N GLY A 558 -9.75 -19.06 -13.72
CA GLY A 558 -9.18 -18.73 -12.41
C GLY A 558 -7.82 -18.04 -12.40
N TRP A 559 -7.18 -17.83 -13.56
CA TRP A 559 -5.86 -17.22 -13.66
C TRP A 559 -5.93 -15.73 -14.01
N SER A 560 -5.39 -14.89 -13.17
CA SER A 560 -5.46 -13.44 -13.35
C SER A 560 -4.43 -12.92 -14.34
N PHE A 561 -4.79 -11.88 -15.08
CA PHE A 561 -3.86 -11.09 -15.88
C PHE A 561 -4.31 -9.63 -15.96
N THR A 562 -3.37 -8.74 -16.22
CA THR A 562 -3.61 -7.30 -16.38
C THR A 562 -3.61 -6.91 -17.85
N TYR A 563 -4.51 -6.00 -18.23
CA TYR A 563 -4.50 -5.37 -19.55
C TYR A 563 -4.95 -3.92 -19.44
N ASN A 564 -4.67 -3.11 -20.48
CA ASN A 564 -5.21 -1.76 -20.56
C ASN A 564 -6.63 -1.81 -21.08
N GLY A 565 -7.59 -1.42 -20.27
CA GLY A 565 -8.99 -1.43 -20.66
C GLY A 565 -9.82 -0.55 -19.75
N GLY A 566 -10.55 0.36 -20.36
CA GLY A 566 -11.43 1.25 -19.64
C GLY A 566 -10.91 2.67 -19.46
N GLU A 567 -11.84 3.52 -19.10
CA GLU A 567 -11.65 4.93 -18.79
C GLU A 567 -12.50 5.24 -17.56
N ALA A 568 -12.02 6.13 -16.71
CA ALA A 568 -12.77 6.61 -15.56
C ALA A 568 -12.63 8.14 -15.41
N GLU A 569 -13.64 8.74 -14.83
CA GLU A 569 -13.63 10.14 -14.44
C GLU A 569 -13.78 10.26 -12.93
N THR A 570 -12.92 11.05 -12.30
CA THR A 570 -13.09 11.40 -10.90
C THR A 570 -13.16 12.91 -10.73
N SER A 571 -14.07 13.38 -9.89
CA SER A 571 -14.19 14.81 -9.58
C SER A 571 -14.60 15.00 -8.14
N GLY A 572 -14.23 16.13 -7.55
CA GLY A 572 -14.58 16.34 -6.15
C GLY A 572 -14.11 17.67 -5.57
N VAL A 573 -14.48 17.85 -4.31
CA VAL A 573 -14.06 18.97 -3.47
C VAL A 573 -13.25 18.46 -2.30
N GLU A 574 -12.07 19.04 -2.09
CA GLU A 574 -11.23 18.84 -0.91
C GLU A 574 -11.19 20.13 -0.08
N LEU A 575 -11.31 19.98 1.24
CA LEU A 575 -11.35 21.08 2.20
C LEU A 575 -10.40 20.79 3.37
N ASP A 576 -9.52 21.76 3.68
CA ASP A 576 -8.74 21.79 4.92
C ASP A 576 -8.95 23.16 5.59
N PHE A 577 -9.49 23.15 6.80
CA PHE A 577 -9.83 24.35 7.55
C PHE A 577 -9.36 24.22 9.00
N SER A 578 -8.65 25.22 9.49
CA SER A 578 -8.29 25.36 10.92
C SER A 578 -8.74 26.72 11.43
N TYR A 579 -9.31 26.75 12.64
CA TYR A 579 -9.85 27.96 13.25
C TYR A 579 -9.50 28.03 14.74
N ASP A 580 -8.82 29.09 15.14
CA ASP A 580 -8.55 29.43 16.53
C ASP A 580 -9.80 30.08 17.15
N ILE A 581 -10.66 29.26 17.78
CA ILE A 581 -11.87 29.75 18.47
C ILE A 581 -11.48 30.67 19.61
N SER A 582 -10.37 30.38 20.28
CA SER A 582 -9.71 31.22 21.29
C SER A 582 -8.21 30.87 21.36
N GLU A 583 -7.42 31.59 22.13
CA GLU A 583 -6.01 31.29 22.36
C GLU A 583 -5.73 29.84 22.80
N ASN A 584 -6.71 29.20 23.41
CA ASN A 584 -6.57 27.85 23.97
C ASN A 584 -7.44 26.80 23.28
N LEU A 585 -8.28 27.17 22.32
CA LEU A 585 -9.23 26.26 21.69
C LEU A 585 -9.15 26.35 20.16
N ILE A 586 -8.73 25.26 19.52
CA ILE A 586 -8.53 25.14 18.08
C ILE A 586 -9.50 24.11 17.52
N LEU A 587 -10.15 24.46 16.42
CA LEU A 587 -10.98 23.58 15.60
C LEU A 587 -10.27 23.30 14.28
N ASP A 588 -10.08 22.02 13.97
CA ASP A 588 -9.59 21.55 12.67
C ASP A 588 -10.73 20.80 11.95
N VAL A 589 -10.93 21.08 10.68
CA VAL A 589 -11.90 20.38 9.83
C VAL A 589 -11.24 20.00 8.51
N THR A 590 -11.26 18.72 8.17
CA THR A 590 -10.89 18.26 6.84
C THR A 590 -12.06 17.53 6.22
N GLY A 591 -12.25 17.64 4.92
CA GLY A 591 -13.35 16.97 4.23
C GLY A 591 -13.04 16.73 2.76
N SER A 592 -13.61 15.65 2.22
CA SER A 592 -13.63 15.38 0.78
C SER A 592 -14.98 14.83 0.35
N PHE A 593 -15.42 15.28 -0.82
CA PHE A 593 -16.61 14.77 -1.51
C PHE A 593 -16.16 14.41 -2.92
N ILE A 594 -16.20 13.13 -3.25
CA ILE A 594 -15.60 12.57 -4.47
C ILE A 594 -16.66 11.76 -5.21
N SER A 595 -16.81 12.00 -6.52
CA SER A 595 -17.46 11.10 -7.46
C SER A 595 -16.38 10.47 -8.31
N ALA A 596 -16.34 9.15 -8.37
CA ALA A 596 -15.36 8.38 -9.14
C ALA A 596 -16.10 7.27 -9.90
N GLU A 597 -16.20 7.38 -11.21
CA GLU A 597 -17.05 6.55 -12.05
C GLU A 597 -16.32 6.08 -13.31
N ILE A 598 -16.69 4.88 -13.78
CA ILE A 598 -16.27 4.36 -15.07
C ILE A 598 -16.93 5.16 -16.18
N SER A 599 -16.15 5.60 -17.17
CA SER A 599 -16.65 6.40 -18.30
C SER A 599 -17.12 5.56 -19.49
N ASN A 600 -16.67 4.30 -19.61
CA ASN A 600 -17.07 3.36 -20.66
C ASN A 600 -17.27 1.94 -20.11
N ASP A 601 -18.05 1.13 -20.84
CA ASP A 601 -18.29 -0.26 -20.43
C ASP A 601 -17.00 -1.10 -20.47
N ILE A 602 -16.73 -1.85 -19.37
CA ILE A 602 -15.62 -2.80 -19.27
C ILE A 602 -16.23 -4.18 -19.05
N SER A 603 -16.56 -4.87 -20.16
CA SER A 603 -17.30 -6.12 -20.12
C SER A 603 -16.60 -7.24 -19.32
N SER A 604 -15.26 -7.26 -19.31
CA SER A 604 -14.46 -8.25 -18.56
C SER A 604 -14.52 -8.06 -17.04
N LEU A 605 -14.95 -6.89 -16.57
CA LEU A 605 -15.18 -6.61 -15.15
C LEU A 605 -16.69 -6.57 -14.80
N GLY A 606 -17.57 -6.76 -15.78
CA GLY A 606 -19.00 -6.54 -15.59
C GLY A 606 -19.36 -5.08 -15.30
N ALA A 607 -18.46 -4.14 -15.55
CA ALA A 607 -18.62 -2.73 -15.27
C ALA A 607 -19.27 -1.99 -16.44
N SER A 608 -20.18 -1.07 -16.15
CA SER A 608 -20.86 -0.22 -17.12
C SER A 608 -20.51 1.25 -16.90
N ALA A 609 -20.63 2.06 -17.93
CA ALA A 609 -20.45 3.50 -17.82
C ALA A 609 -21.39 4.09 -16.75
N GLY A 610 -20.83 4.85 -15.82
CA GLY A 610 -21.52 5.40 -14.65
C GLY A 610 -21.45 4.54 -13.39
N ASP A 611 -20.85 3.34 -13.45
CA ASP A 611 -20.59 2.55 -12.25
C ASP A 611 -19.46 3.19 -11.44
N ARG A 612 -19.62 3.20 -10.11
CA ARG A 612 -18.61 3.75 -9.19
C ARG A 612 -17.37 2.87 -9.13
N LEU A 613 -16.21 3.50 -9.00
CA LEU A 613 -14.97 2.78 -8.73
C LEU A 613 -15.03 2.09 -7.35
N PRO A 614 -14.56 0.83 -7.27
CA PRO A 614 -14.63 0.06 -6.04
C PRO A 614 -13.81 0.65 -4.89
N ASN A 615 -14.29 0.40 -3.66
CA ASN A 615 -13.64 0.78 -2.41
C ASN A 615 -13.37 2.29 -2.24
N ILE A 616 -14.16 3.12 -2.89
CA ILE A 616 -14.12 4.58 -2.75
C ILE A 616 -15.34 5.05 -1.96
N ALA A 617 -15.09 5.66 -0.81
CA ALA A 617 -16.10 6.40 -0.07
C ALA A 617 -16.28 7.78 -0.71
N GLU A 618 -17.52 8.12 -1.11
CA GLU A 618 -17.80 9.44 -1.71
C GLU A 618 -17.64 10.59 -0.73
N GLU A 619 -17.81 10.32 0.55
CA GLU A 619 -17.78 11.33 1.61
C GLU A 619 -16.82 10.90 2.72
N GLN A 620 -15.87 11.78 3.03
CA GLN A 620 -14.99 11.63 4.18
C GLN A 620 -14.88 12.97 4.89
N MET A 621 -14.93 12.95 6.23
CA MET A 621 -14.80 14.16 7.04
C MET A 621 -14.11 13.86 8.36
N SER A 622 -13.17 14.72 8.75
CA SER A 622 -12.55 14.71 10.07
C SER A 622 -12.75 16.07 10.74
N LEU A 623 -13.15 16.05 12.00
CA LEU A 623 -13.31 17.21 12.85
C LEU A 623 -12.49 16.99 14.13
N GLY A 624 -11.49 17.84 14.37
CA GLY A 624 -10.63 17.84 15.54
C GLY A 624 -10.84 19.06 16.42
N LEU A 625 -10.97 18.86 17.72
CA LEU A 625 -11.08 19.93 18.70
C LEU A 625 -9.95 19.79 19.72
N SER A 626 -9.05 20.77 19.77
CA SER A 626 -7.90 20.81 20.68
C SER A 626 -8.08 21.90 21.71
N TYR A 627 -7.91 21.57 22.99
CA TYR A 627 -8.01 22.50 24.11
C TYR A 627 -6.77 22.43 25.00
N ALA A 628 -6.07 23.55 25.12
CA ALA A 628 -4.94 23.73 26.04
C ALA A 628 -5.41 24.32 27.38
N PHE A 629 -4.96 23.77 28.51
CA PHE A 629 -5.36 24.19 29.86
C PHE A 629 -4.27 23.83 30.87
N GLU A 630 -4.49 24.20 32.13
CA GLU A 630 -3.64 23.78 33.26
C GLU A 630 -4.32 22.68 34.07
N MET A 631 -3.58 21.60 34.35
CA MET A 631 -4.00 20.52 35.22
C MET A 631 -2.88 20.24 36.25
N PHE A 632 -3.21 20.22 37.55
CA PHE A 632 -2.24 20.05 38.66
C PHE A 632 -1.09 21.07 38.66
N ASN A 633 -1.33 22.30 38.20
CA ASN A 633 -0.36 23.37 37.97
C ASN A 633 0.69 23.08 36.88
N SER A 634 0.36 22.25 35.96
CA SER A 634 1.19 21.90 34.80
C SER A 634 0.41 22.09 33.51
N PRO A 635 1.06 22.47 32.40
CA PRO A 635 0.42 22.55 31.10
C PRO A 635 -0.18 21.20 30.69
N ALA A 636 -1.38 21.24 30.16
CA ALA A 636 -2.09 20.07 29.69
C ALA A 636 -2.84 20.38 28.40
N PHE A 637 -3.13 19.37 27.64
CA PHE A 637 -4.02 19.48 26.48
C PHE A 637 -5.01 18.31 26.43
N ALA A 638 -6.17 18.57 25.88
CA ALA A 638 -7.12 17.53 25.49
C ALA A 638 -7.48 17.72 24.03
N ARG A 639 -7.57 16.62 23.28
CA ARG A 639 -8.02 16.61 21.88
C ARG A 639 -9.06 15.53 21.66
N ALA A 640 -10.10 15.87 20.94
CA ALA A 640 -11.09 14.91 20.43
C ALA A 640 -11.16 15.03 18.91
N ASP A 641 -11.10 13.88 18.24
CA ASP A 641 -11.22 13.77 16.78
C ASP A 641 -12.44 12.91 16.43
N PHE A 642 -13.28 13.41 15.52
CA PHE A 642 -14.44 12.73 14.95
C PHE A 642 -14.16 12.49 13.47
N ASN A 643 -14.02 11.23 13.08
CA ASN A 643 -13.72 10.84 11.71
C ASN A 643 -14.91 10.08 11.13
N TYR A 644 -15.54 10.64 10.11
CA TYR A 644 -16.65 10.03 9.37
C TYR A 644 -16.15 9.50 8.04
N TYR A 645 -16.56 8.28 7.71
CA TYR A 645 -16.31 7.61 6.45
C TYR A 645 -17.65 7.20 5.85
N GLY A 646 -17.88 7.56 4.59
CA GLY A 646 -19.04 7.15 3.82
C GLY A 646 -19.02 5.66 3.48
N GLU A 647 -20.11 5.15 2.96
CA GLU A 647 -20.19 3.78 2.45
C GLU A 647 -19.32 3.61 1.20
N SER A 648 -18.79 2.40 1.01
CA SER A 648 -18.09 2.00 -0.22
C SER A 648 -18.51 0.61 -0.65
N PHE A 649 -18.28 0.28 -1.92
CA PHE A 649 -18.65 -1.02 -2.49
C PHE A 649 -17.39 -1.72 -2.99
N ALA A 650 -17.28 -3.02 -2.75
CA ALA A 650 -16.14 -3.81 -3.15
C ALA A 650 -16.11 -4.13 -4.65
N THR A 651 -17.26 -4.05 -5.33
CA THR A 651 -17.45 -4.42 -6.73
C THR A 651 -18.21 -3.37 -7.51
N PHE A 652 -18.13 -3.42 -8.84
CA PHE A 652 -18.92 -2.56 -9.72
C PHE A 652 -20.42 -2.84 -9.68
N ALA A 653 -20.83 -4.05 -9.30
CA ALA A 653 -22.25 -4.42 -9.18
C ALA A 653 -22.99 -3.63 -8.08
N MET A 654 -22.24 -3.07 -7.14
CA MET A 654 -22.76 -2.27 -6.00
C MET A 654 -23.87 -2.98 -5.23
N ASP A 655 -23.75 -4.28 -5.09
CA ASP A 655 -24.70 -5.07 -4.31
C ASP A 655 -24.53 -4.81 -2.82
N ARG A 656 -25.64 -4.92 -2.07
CA ARG A 656 -25.62 -4.71 -0.62
C ARG A 656 -24.70 -5.70 0.13
N GLU A 657 -24.47 -6.85 -0.47
CA GLU A 657 -23.59 -7.89 0.09
C GLU A 657 -22.11 -7.49 -0.02
N ASP A 658 -21.78 -6.58 -0.96
CA ASP A 658 -20.44 -6.07 -1.20
C ASP A 658 -20.19 -4.67 -0.60
N MET A 659 -21.14 -4.18 0.20
CA MET A 659 -21.09 -2.85 0.78
C MET A 659 -20.36 -2.85 2.13
N SER A 660 -19.32 -2.02 2.25
CA SER A 660 -18.79 -1.58 3.54
C SER A 660 -19.62 -0.39 4.03
N PRO A 661 -20.24 -0.48 5.20
CA PRO A 661 -21.16 0.56 5.68
C PRO A 661 -20.40 1.81 6.13
N SER A 662 -21.08 2.96 6.09
CA SER A 662 -20.55 4.19 6.68
C SER A 662 -20.39 4.08 8.19
N TYR A 663 -19.36 4.72 8.74
CA TYR A 663 -19.08 4.73 10.18
C TYR A 663 -18.47 6.04 10.67
N THR A 664 -18.54 6.22 11.99
CA THR A 664 -17.86 7.33 12.68
C THR A 664 -16.94 6.80 13.77
N GLN A 665 -15.66 7.14 13.68
CA GLN A 665 -14.68 6.83 14.70
C GLN A 665 -14.38 8.06 15.55
N VAL A 666 -14.46 7.92 16.86
CA VAL A 666 -14.14 8.99 17.81
C VAL A 666 -12.86 8.65 18.54
N ASN A 667 -11.87 9.55 18.49
CA ASN A 667 -10.60 9.40 19.21
C ASN A 667 -10.47 10.50 20.27
N PHE A 668 -9.81 10.21 21.38
CA PHE A 668 -9.58 11.15 22.46
C PHE A 668 -8.13 11.05 22.97
N ASN A 669 -7.49 12.19 23.16
CA ASN A 669 -6.14 12.30 23.69
C ASN A 669 -6.09 13.31 24.83
N LEU A 670 -5.36 12.98 25.88
CA LEU A 670 -5.11 13.83 27.03
C LEU A 670 -3.63 13.79 27.38
N GLY A 671 -2.94 14.91 27.25
CA GLY A 671 -1.52 15.04 27.59
C GLY A 671 -1.29 15.94 28.78
N LEU A 672 -0.33 15.59 29.63
CA LEU A 672 0.11 16.37 30.79
C LEU A 672 1.63 16.50 30.77
N GLU A 673 2.12 17.73 30.73
CA GLU A 673 3.54 18.05 30.93
C GLU A 673 3.88 17.96 32.43
N ILE A 674 4.65 16.92 32.83
CA ILE A 674 5.03 16.73 34.24
C ILE A 674 6.11 17.73 34.64
N ASP A 675 7.05 17.96 33.76
CA ASP A 675 8.10 18.95 33.83
C ASP A 675 8.48 19.44 32.41
N GLU A 676 9.48 20.32 32.29
CA GLU A 676 9.91 20.90 31.00
C GLU A 676 10.32 19.86 29.96
N ASN A 677 10.68 18.65 30.40
CA ASN A 677 11.25 17.60 29.56
C ASN A 677 10.42 16.30 29.57
N SER A 678 9.36 16.22 30.36
CA SER A 678 8.63 14.97 30.57
C SER A 678 7.14 15.14 30.37
N ARG A 679 6.53 14.23 29.60
CA ARG A 679 5.10 14.18 29.31
C ARG A 679 4.54 12.80 29.61
N VAL A 680 3.31 12.77 30.13
CA VAL A 680 2.44 11.59 30.14
C VAL A 680 1.24 11.87 29.25
N GLN A 681 0.88 10.90 28.41
CA GLN A 681 -0.29 11.00 27.55
C GLN A 681 -1.17 9.75 27.67
N LEU A 682 -2.47 9.98 27.71
CA LEU A 682 -3.51 8.96 27.52
C LEU A 682 -4.10 9.16 26.13
N SER A 683 -4.08 8.11 25.32
CA SER A 683 -4.70 8.06 24.01
C SER A 683 -5.79 6.98 23.99
N ILE A 684 -6.96 7.30 23.49
CA ILE A 684 -8.06 6.37 23.33
C ILE A 684 -8.53 6.45 21.88
N SER A 685 -8.21 5.45 21.10
CA SER A 685 -8.74 5.31 19.73
C SER A 685 -10.06 4.55 19.76
N ASN A 686 -10.97 4.89 18.86
CA ASN A 686 -12.32 4.32 18.80
C ASN A 686 -13.02 4.32 20.17
N LEU A 687 -13.13 5.50 20.78
CA LEU A 687 -13.72 5.69 22.13
C LEU A 687 -15.10 5.07 22.26
N THR A 688 -15.92 5.12 21.22
CA THR A 688 -17.27 4.58 21.16
C THR A 688 -17.33 3.07 21.01
N ASP A 689 -16.19 2.43 20.71
CA ASP A 689 -16.06 1.01 20.40
C ASP A 689 -16.97 0.62 19.23
N GLU A 690 -17.01 1.46 18.20
CA GLU A 690 -17.72 1.19 16.96
C GLU A 690 -17.16 -0.07 16.32
N ARG A 691 -18.03 -0.97 15.89
CA ARG A 691 -17.65 -2.25 15.32
C ARG A 691 -18.30 -2.41 13.96
N THR A 692 -17.54 -2.14 12.94
CA THR A 692 -17.99 -2.21 11.57
C THR A 692 -16.81 -2.56 10.64
N GLU A 693 -17.15 -2.94 9.45
CA GLU A 693 -16.19 -3.19 8.39
C GLU A 693 -15.59 -1.86 7.91
N ALA A 694 -14.26 -1.76 7.89
CA ALA A 694 -13.55 -0.62 7.32
C ALA A 694 -13.38 -0.78 5.81
N PHE A 695 -13.27 -2.03 5.37
CA PHE A 695 -12.93 -2.38 4.00
C PHE A 695 -13.39 -3.80 3.70
N ARG A 696 -13.85 -4.03 2.47
CA ARG A 696 -14.20 -5.34 1.93
C ARG A 696 -13.48 -5.52 0.60
N PHE A 697 -12.83 -6.66 0.45
CA PHE A 697 -12.30 -7.11 -0.83
C PHE A 697 -13.14 -8.32 -1.28
N SER A 698 -13.77 -8.19 -2.44
CA SER A 698 -14.47 -9.28 -3.09
C SER A 698 -13.68 -9.69 -4.32
N ALA A 699 -13.13 -10.89 -4.32
CA ALA A 699 -12.57 -11.48 -5.53
C ALA A 699 -13.72 -12.17 -6.27
N GLU A 700 -14.47 -11.43 -7.08
CA GLU A 700 -15.47 -12.03 -7.94
C GLU A 700 -14.82 -12.93 -8.98
N SER A 701 -14.92 -14.22 -8.77
CA SER A 701 -14.73 -15.21 -9.83
C SER A 701 -15.79 -16.30 -9.64
N PRO A 702 -16.59 -16.58 -10.65
CA PRO A 702 -17.60 -17.65 -10.57
C PRO A 702 -16.99 -19.03 -10.31
N SER A 703 -15.72 -19.22 -10.63
CA SER A 703 -15.09 -20.55 -10.67
C SER A 703 -14.03 -20.77 -9.61
N TYR A 704 -13.43 -19.73 -9.04
CA TYR A 704 -12.29 -19.88 -8.16
C TYR A 704 -12.36 -18.91 -6.99
N ARG A 705 -12.68 -19.42 -5.78
CA ARG A 705 -12.54 -18.73 -4.50
C ARG A 705 -13.00 -17.25 -4.47
N ALA A 706 -14.28 -16.99 -4.35
CA ALA A 706 -14.69 -15.73 -3.75
C ALA A 706 -14.26 -15.74 -2.28
N ARG A 707 -13.01 -15.45 -2.00
CA ARG A 707 -12.60 -15.07 -0.66
C ARG A 707 -13.01 -13.62 -0.49
N ASN A 708 -14.05 -13.38 0.26
CA ASN A 708 -14.35 -12.05 0.76
C ASN A 708 -13.44 -11.81 1.95
N TYR A 709 -12.46 -10.94 1.79
CA TYR A 709 -11.65 -10.48 2.90
C TYR A 709 -12.34 -9.27 3.53
N LEU A 710 -12.49 -9.29 4.84
CA LEU A 710 -13.01 -8.18 5.62
C LEU A 710 -11.93 -7.66 6.54
N GLN A 711 -11.72 -6.38 6.51
CA GLN A 711 -10.98 -5.67 7.53
C GLN A 711 -11.97 -4.92 8.42
N TRP A 712 -11.96 -5.23 9.70
CA TRP A 712 -12.71 -4.50 10.70
C TRP A 712 -11.93 -3.28 11.18
N ILE A 713 -12.65 -2.20 11.51
CA ILE A 713 -11.99 -1.10 12.21
C ILE A 713 -11.40 -1.60 13.53
N PRO A 714 -10.19 -1.15 13.92
CA PRO A 714 -9.63 -1.53 15.20
C PRO A 714 -10.61 -1.22 16.34
N PRO A 715 -10.81 -2.16 17.28
CA PRO A 715 -11.68 -1.93 18.44
C PRO A 715 -11.10 -0.84 19.32
N ARG A 716 -11.86 -0.40 20.32
CA ARG A 716 -11.35 0.59 21.27
C ARG A 716 -10.00 0.17 21.81
N THR A 717 -9.01 1.05 21.61
CA THR A 717 -7.64 0.86 22.03
C THR A 717 -7.28 1.97 23.01
N ILE A 718 -6.72 1.61 24.15
CA ILE A 718 -6.26 2.54 25.18
C ILE A 718 -4.74 2.45 25.24
N ALA A 719 -4.08 3.57 25.06
CA ALA A 719 -2.62 3.66 25.17
C ALA A 719 -2.23 4.68 26.23
N VAL A 720 -1.18 4.36 26.98
CA VAL A 720 -0.56 5.28 27.95
C VAL A 720 0.92 5.38 27.63
N SER A 721 1.35 6.59 27.30
CA SER A 721 2.75 6.86 27.00
C SER A 721 3.40 7.79 28.01
N TYR A 722 4.71 7.58 28.20
CA TYR A 722 5.61 8.49 28.89
C TYR A 722 6.76 8.83 27.95
N SER A 723 6.96 10.13 27.73
CA SER A 723 8.07 10.65 26.93
C SER A 723 8.99 11.51 27.78
N ARG A 724 10.30 11.43 27.54
CA ARG A 724 11.30 12.27 28.17
C ARG A 724 12.39 12.67 27.20
N SER A 725 12.58 14.00 27.07
CA SER A 725 13.67 14.60 26.31
C SER A 725 14.80 15.06 27.25
N PHE A 726 16.03 15.11 26.81
CA PHE A 726 17.19 15.53 27.61
C PHE A 726 18.33 16.08 26.71
#